data_cd94fe55f3aa4d5241cf541b04788803
#
_entry.id   cd94fe55f3aa4d5241cf541b04788803
#
_cell.length_a   1.000
_cell.length_b   1.000
_cell.length_c   1.000
_cell.angle_alpha   90.00
_cell.angle_beta   90.00
_cell.angle_gamma   90.00
#
_symmetry.space_group_name_H-M   'P 1'
#
loop_
_entity.id
_entity.type
_entity.pdbx_description
1 polymer ?
#
loop_
_entity_poly.entity_id
_entity_poly.type
_entity_poly.pdbx_seq_one_letter_code
_entity_poly.pdbx_strand_id
1 'polypeptide(L)'
;MADAWAQNLMDEETALDEIVGRRGLTSDTLKRFRIGWDKDKHVYTIPVYGPDGELWNIRQYTPRPKGDTKIWGMSGHNTPRLYPADQLVHDTLVVCEGEWDALATIQAGYPAITKTGSAKIWKQEWSEAFRNKLVYLCHDRDDTGVDANRVVARALSRVCDVRVVVLPYELTEKHGKDLSDFWMEHDRDDFERLLRDAQPWEQKTESSESGPETISVLDSSDAKRIAKPVNLIVTIKGKKEPGYTVPRTAQLTCTRDAGIKCQFCPMKPAGGQVEVTIDGDSPTILALIDASQQQLWDAIRMEYGAVKCNKLVIEPKEYQSVEVLYARPSLDHSDSQEAGSYKTLRIISVGRHDTLPNNTVTALGALHPNPRDQRNEFLSWELSPVSTSLDNFELGSTAASELRRFQPRGKQRPVRKLREIAQAMGDHVTRITGRWEMHAIFDLTLHSVLSFKFNGKLIRRGWLQSCVYGDTRTGKSEAARQLLRHYGAGEIVGGESASYAGLVGGLQQLGGKEWVVTWGVIPLNDRRAVVVDEISALSYEDIGHMSDLRNDGVVRISKIQQEATHARTRMIWLANPRNGGNMGQFTYGVDALRPLIGAMEDIARFDLAMAVTMHDIPIEQYNVATEQGELKYSAEMCHNLLMWCWTRKPEQIVWTPGAEKAALDTATLVGKAYIEDPPLVQAADIREKIARISTALAARTFSTDETHEKIVVKHEHVHDAVALLHHIYSMPTFGYRDRSDEVFEDRREAENNRDMMRKYLLANRDLAKFLRSNATFRRQDIEEILNTTREDANAKINKLWSARMVRKDGGDIRVEPTLHTILREHK
;
A
#
# COMPACT_ATOMS: atom_id res chain seq x y z
N MET A 1 -36.76 35.58 -37.90
CA MET A 1 -36.01 36.12 -36.75
C MET A 1 -34.53 36.33 -37.12
N ALA A 2 -33.79 35.31 -37.53
CA ALA A 2 -32.37 35.46 -37.91
C ALA A 2 -32.19 36.48 -39.05
N ASP A 3 -32.99 36.43 -40.14
CA ASP A 3 -32.93 37.37 -41.27
C ASP A 3 -33.29 38.78 -40.83
N ALA A 4 -34.26 38.96 -39.93
CA ALA A 4 -34.61 40.29 -39.42
C ALA A 4 -33.47 40.90 -38.60
N TRP A 5 -32.76 40.08 -37.79
CA TRP A 5 -31.60 40.55 -37.06
C TRP A 5 -30.41 40.83 -37.96
N ALA A 6 -30.22 40.05 -39.04
CA ALA A 6 -29.20 40.33 -40.03
C ALA A 6 -29.43 41.69 -40.73
N GLN A 7 -30.67 42.00 -41.07
CA GLN A 7 -31.00 43.27 -41.57
C GLN A 7 -30.79 44.42 -40.56
N ASN A 8 -31.20 44.20 -39.30
CA ASN A 8 -30.96 45.15 -38.20
C ASN A 8 -29.47 45.52 -38.05
N LEU A 9 -28.55 44.57 -38.23
CA LEU A 9 -27.11 44.84 -38.14
C LEU A 9 -26.67 45.78 -39.30
N MET A 10 -27.21 45.60 -40.52
CA MET A 10 -26.84 46.42 -41.67
C MET A 10 -27.42 47.84 -41.60
N ASP A 11 -28.56 48.01 -40.92
CA ASP A 11 -29.20 49.26 -40.68
C ASP A 11 -28.67 50.03 -39.47
N GLU A 12 -27.88 49.40 -38.59
CA GLU A 12 -27.35 50.00 -37.35
C GLU A 12 -25.85 50.26 -37.47
N GLU A 13 -25.50 51.44 -38.02
CA GLU A 13 -24.14 51.82 -38.35
C GLU A 13 -23.16 51.64 -37.15
N THR A 14 -23.58 52.06 -35.96
CA THR A 14 -22.71 51.91 -34.73
C THR A 14 -22.43 50.48 -34.35
N ALA A 15 -23.38 49.55 -34.45
CA ALA A 15 -23.18 48.15 -34.18
C ALA A 15 -22.33 47.45 -35.26
N LEU A 16 -22.54 47.87 -36.51
CA LEU A 16 -21.78 47.38 -37.67
C LEU A 16 -20.29 47.78 -37.53
N ASP A 17 -20.02 49.06 -37.28
CA ASP A 17 -18.66 49.59 -37.15
C ASP A 17 -17.94 48.96 -35.94
N GLU A 18 -18.64 48.74 -34.81
CA GLU A 18 -18.07 48.08 -33.63
C GLU A 18 -17.61 46.65 -33.95
N ILE A 19 -18.44 45.84 -34.65
CA ILE A 19 -18.06 44.42 -34.92
C ILE A 19 -17.02 44.32 -36.02
N VAL A 20 -17.09 45.15 -37.05
CA VAL A 20 -16.09 45.27 -38.12
C VAL A 20 -14.72 45.64 -37.53
N GLY A 21 -14.66 46.71 -36.73
CA GLY A 21 -13.41 47.18 -36.14
C GLY A 21 -12.84 46.22 -35.10
N ARG A 22 -13.70 45.48 -34.39
CA ARG A 22 -13.27 44.56 -33.31
C ARG A 22 -12.83 43.19 -33.82
N ARG A 23 -13.40 42.70 -34.93
CA ARG A 23 -13.18 41.35 -35.46
C ARG A 23 -12.51 41.32 -36.84
N GLY A 24 -12.24 42.45 -37.42
CA GLY A 24 -11.63 42.55 -38.74
C GLY A 24 -12.52 42.00 -39.89
N LEU A 25 -13.81 41.80 -39.63
CA LEU A 25 -14.74 41.22 -40.61
C LEU A 25 -15.34 42.30 -41.53
N THR A 26 -15.48 41.96 -42.83
CA THR A 26 -16.14 42.85 -43.80
C THR A 26 -17.65 42.73 -43.71
N SER A 27 -18.36 43.81 -44.14
CA SER A 27 -19.83 43.79 -44.22
C SER A 27 -20.35 42.68 -45.13
N ASP A 28 -19.59 42.29 -46.16
CA ASP A 28 -19.98 41.20 -47.09
C ASP A 28 -19.89 39.83 -46.40
N THR A 29 -18.86 39.62 -45.55
CA THR A 29 -18.74 38.41 -44.73
C THR A 29 -19.88 38.32 -43.72
N LEU A 30 -20.21 39.42 -43.03
CA LEU A 30 -21.30 39.47 -42.08
C LEU A 30 -22.64 39.17 -42.76
N LYS A 31 -22.90 39.72 -43.96
CA LYS A 31 -24.08 39.41 -44.75
C LYS A 31 -24.15 37.96 -45.21
N ARG A 32 -23.02 37.41 -45.70
CA ARG A 32 -22.92 36.01 -46.17
C ARG A 32 -23.32 35.04 -45.08
N PHE A 33 -22.85 35.24 -43.84
CA PHE A 33 -23.13 34.38 -42.72
C PHE A 33 -24.35 34.81 -41.89
N ARG A 34 -25.11 35.81 -42.37
CA ARG A 34 -26.35 36.35 -41.76
C ARG A 34 -26.15 36.76 -40.30
N ILE A 35 -24.99 37.32 -40.00
CA ILE A 35 -24.71 37.85 -38.66
C ILE A 35 -25.65 39.01 -38.41
N GLY A 36 -26.31 39.02 -37.25
CA GLY A 36 -27.37 39.95 -36.94
C GLY A 36 -27.16 40.70 -35.64
N TRP A 37 -28.07 41.70 -35.43
CA TRP A 37 -28.09 42.49 -34.21
C TRP A 37 -29.49 42.43 -33.59
N ASP A 38 -29.55 41.90 -32.35
CA ASP A 38 -30.77 41.97 -31.53
C ASP A 38 -30.77 43.31 -30.78
N LYS A 39 -31.59 44.25 -31.27
CA LYS A 39 -31.69 45.62 -30.75
C LYS A 39 -32.24 45.64 -29.31
N ASP A 40 -33.08 44.69 -28.95
CA ASP A 40 -33.73 44.66 -27.65
C ASP A 40 -32.76 44.21 -26.56
N LYS A 41 -31.85 43.25 -26.89
CA LYS A 41 -30.89 42.73 -25.97
C LYS A 41 -29.48 43.34 -26.10
N HIS A 42 -29.26 44.16 -27.13
CA HIS A 42 -27.94 44.70 -27.46
C HIS A 42 -26.83 43.58 -27.58
N VAL A 43 -27.13 42.55 -28.38
CA VAL A 43 -26.22 41.44 -28.62
C VAL A 43 -26.14 41.09 -30.11
N TYR A 44 -24.97 40.68 -30.56
CA TYR A 44 -24.80 40.13 -31.91
C TYR A 44 -25.33 38.70 -31.94
N THR A 45 -25.90 38.30 -33.08
CA THR A 45 -26.47 36.97 -33.29
C THR A 45 -25.73 36.25 -34.41
N ILE A 46 -25.32 35.00 -34.16
CA ILE A 46 -24.64 34.13 -35.12
C ILE A 46 -25.57 32.95 -35.37
N PRO A 47 -26.26 32.87 -36.51
CA PRO A 47 -27.11 31.74 -36.82
C PRO A 47 -26.26 30.53 -37.24
N VAL A 48 -26.57 29.37 -36.70
CA VAL A 48 -25.89 28.09 -36.95
C VAL A 48 -26.82 27.26 -37.83
N TYR A 49 -26.43 27.08 -39.07
CA TYR A 49 -27.17 26.27 -40.05
C TYR A 49 -26.55 24.87 -40.17
N GLY A 50 -27.41 23.88 -40.44
CA GLY A 50 -26.99 22.56 -40.84
C GLY A 50 -26.54 22.45 -42.29
N PRO A 51 -25.94 21.30 -42.69
CA PRO A 51 -25.58 21.07 -44.10
C PRO A 51 -26.78 21.12 -45.08
N ASP A 52 -27.96 20.88 -44.56
CA ASP A 52 -29.26 20.95 -45.27
C ASP A 52 -29.82 22.37 -45.36
N GLY A 53 -29.15 23.37 -44.81
CA GLY A 53 -29.60 24.74 -44.73
C GLY A 53 -30.66 25.01 -43.66
N GLU A 54 -31.05 24.06 -42.86
CA GLU A 54 -31.95 24.27 -41.72
C GLU A 54 -31.27 25.04 -40.60
N LEU A 55 -31.98 25.98 -39.96
CA LEU A 55 -31.46 26.70 -38.79
C LEU A 55 -31.49 25.80 -37.54
N TRP A 56 -30.31 25.44 -37.02
CA TRP A 56 -30.16 24.57 -35.85
C TRP A 56 -30.09 25.34 -34.55
N ASN A 57 -29.43 26.51 -34.54
CA ASN A 57 -29.19 27.29 -33.33
C ASN A 57 -28.92 28.77 -33.69
N ILE A 58 -29.02 29.64 -32.69
CA ILE A 58 -28.53 31.01 -32.77
C ILE A 58 -27.64 31.25 -31.57
N ARG A 59 -26.38 31.60 -31.86
CA ARG A 59 -25.42 32.02 -30.81
C ARG A 59 -25.60 33.50 -30.55
N GLN A 60 -25.46 33.96 -29.34
CA GLN A 60 -25.55 35.36 -28.94
C GLN A 60 -24.19 35.77 -28.39
N TYR A 61 -23.68 36.91 -28.84
CA TYR A 61 -22.37 37.44 -28.48
C TYR A 61 -22.51 38.87 -27.98
N THR A 62 -21.80 39.20 -26.89
CA THR A 62 -21.63 40.57 -26.41
C THR A 62 -20.14 40.90 -26.24
N PRO A 63 -19.68 42.03 -26.80
CA PRO A 63 -18.32 42.52 -26.57
C PRO A 63 -18.11 43.04 -25.15
N ARG A 64 -19.21 43.27 -24.39
CA ARG A 64 -19.20 43.84 -23.03
C ARG A 64 -19.95 42.93 -22.04
N PRO A 65 -19.42 41.77 -21.72
CA PRO A 65 -20.07 40.82 -20.82
C PRO A 65 -20.11 41.33 -19.39
N LYS A 66 -21.21 41.02 -18.67
CA LYS A 66 -21.29 41.27 -17.21
C LYS A 66 -20.59 40.20 -16.34
N GLY A 67 -19.91 39.22 -16.96
CA GLY A 67 -19.17 38.12 -16.35
C GLY A 67 -18.19 37.52 -17.36
N ASP A 68 -17.70 36.33 -17.13
CA ASP A 68 -16.66 35.71 -17.97
C ASP A 68 -17.16 35.19 -19.33
N THR A 69 -18.49 35.03 -19.50
CA THR A 69 -19.06 34.43 -20.70
C THR A 69 -19.41 35.52 -21.73
N LYS A 70 -18.69 35.55 -22.86
CA LYS A 70 -18.91 36.47 -23.98
C LYS A 70 -19.90 35.95 -25.00
N ILE A 71 -20.04 34.62 -25.14
CA ILE A 71 -20.86 33.96 -26.16
C ILE A 71 -21.67 32.80 -25.56
N TRP A 72 -22.94 32.73 -25.90
CA TRP A 72 -23.85 31.67 -25.40
C TRP A 72 -24.91 31.33 -26.45
N GLY A 73 -25.54 30.18 -26.32
CA GLY A 73 -26.67 29.79 -27.17
C GLY A 73 -27.99 30.34 -26.68
N MET A 74 -28.95 30.48 -27.60
CA MET A 74 -30.29 30.84 -27.26
C MET A 74 -30.95 29.80 -26.35
N SER A 75 -31.76 30.25 -25.38
CA SER A 75 -32.39 29.36 -24.40
C SER A 75 -33.16 28.21 -25.07
N GLY A 76 -32.88 26.98 -24.65
CA GLY A 76 -33.46 25.76 -25.24
C GLY A 76 -32.74 25.23 -26.50
N HIS A 77 -31.74 25.93 -27.01
CA HIS A 77 -31.03 25.61 -28.26
C HIS A 77 -29.50 25.70 -28.06
N ASN A 78 -28.97 25.01 -27.07
CA ASN A 78 -27.56 25.12 -26.68
C ASN A 78 -26.71 23.86 -27.01
N THR A 79 -27.22 22.97 -27.87
CA THR A 79 -26.49 21.77 -28.30
C THR A 79 -25.28 22.18 -29.15
N PRO A 80 -24.06 21.76 -28.81
CA PRO A 80 -22.88 22.05 -29.62
C PRO A 80 -22.98 21.45 -31.04
N ARG A 81 -22.53 22.21 -32.03
CA ARG A 81 -22.56 21.89 -33.46
C ARG A 81 -21.28 22.33 -34.15
N LEU A 82 -20.97 21.73 -35.30
CA LEU A 82 -19.94 22.26 -36.21
C LEU A 82 -20.45 23.50 -36.89
N TYR A 83 -19.61 24.54 -37.04
CA TYR A 83 -19.97 25.82 -37.64
C TYR A 83 -18.80 26.46 -38.40
N PRO A 84 -18.99 26.99 -39.57
CA PRO A 84 -20.14 26.81 -40.46
C PRO A 84 -20.11 25.43 -41.13
N ALA A 85 -21.23 24.69 -41.10
CA ALA A 85 -21.28 23.31 -41.55
C ALA A 85 -21.13 23.12 -43.06
N ASP A 86 -21.42 24.14 -43.86
CA ASP A 86 -21.22 24.18 -45.31
C ASP A 86 -19.75 24.02 -45.72
N GLN A 87 -18.80 24.35 -44.84
CA GLN A 87 -17.36 24.20 -45.10
C GLN A 87 -16.90 22.74 -45.14
N LEU A 88 -17.69 21.83 -44.62
CA LEU A 88 -17.35 20.38 -44.62
C LEU A 88 -17.23 19.77 -45.99
N VAL A 89 -17.65 20.47 -47.07
CA VAL A 89 -17.50 20.01 -48.46
C VAL A 89 -16.03 20.02 -48.95
N HIS A 90 -15.16 20.79 -48.27
CA HIS A 90 -13.78 20.97 -48.71
C HIS A 90 -12.87 19.82 -48.17
N ASP A 91 -11.88 19.41 -48.97
CA ASP A 91 -10.92 18.38 -48.60
C ASP A 91 -9.83 18.89 -47.65
N THR A 92 -9.64 20.20 -47.57
CA THR A 92 -8.72 20.83 -46.62
C THR A 92 -9.48 21.82 -45.77
N LEU A 93 -9.32 21.73 -44.46
CA LEU A 93 -10.04 22.52 -43.46
C LEU A 93 -9.10 23.05 -42.37
N VAL A 94 -9.37 24.28 -41.95
CA VAL A 94 -8.80 24.85 -40.72
C VAL A 94 -9.83 24.71 -39.61
N VAL A 95 -9.49 24.05 -38.51
CA VAL A 95 -10.34 23.94 -37.33
C VAL A 95 -9.89 24.98 -36.29
N CYS A 96 -10.78 25.95 -36.01
CA CYS A 96 -10.54 27.06 -35.11
C CYS A 96 -11.21 26.87 -33.74
N GLU A 97 -10.83 27.69 -32.75
CA GLU A 97 -11.44 27.63 -31.41
C GLU A 97 -12.84 28.27 -31.38
N GLY A 98 -13.01 29.44 -31.98
CA GLY A 98 -14.23 30.25 -31.93
C GLY A 98 -14.92 30.51 -33.26
N GLU A 99 -16.19 30.93 -33.15
CA GLU A 99 -17.02 31.24 -34.36
C GLU A 99 -16.46 32.42 -35.17
N TRP A 100 -15.91 33.43 -34.51
CA TRP A 100 -15.29 34.58 -35.14
C TRP A 100 -14.01 34.23 -35.89
N ASP A 101 -13.20 33.35 -35.34
CA ASP A 101 -11.96 32.90 -35.97
C ASP A 101 -12.21 32.13 -37.26
N ALA A 102 -13.25 31.27 -37.24
CA ALA A 102 -13.67 30.58 -38.45
C ALA A 102 -14.12 31.54 -39.53
N LEU A 103 -14.91 32.56 -39.18
CA LEU A 103 -15.38 33.57 -40.15
C LEU A 103 -14.26 34.44 -40.71
N ALA A 104 -13.31 34.88 -39.88
CA ALA A 104 -12.14 35.67 -40.31
C ALA A 104 -11.24 34.84 -41.25
N THR A 105 -11.04 33.54 -40.94
CA THR A 105 -10.27 32.64 -41.78
C THR A 105 -10.94 32.37 -43.14
N ILE A 106 -12.27 32.21 -43.16
CA ILE A 106 -13.04 32.09 -44.42
C ILE A 106 -12.97 33.37 -45.24
N GLN A 107 -13.05 34.53 -44.61
CA GLN A 107 -12.88 35.83 -45.26
C GLN A 107 -11.51 35.94 -45.96
N ALA A 108 -10.45 35.43 -45.32
CA ALA A 108 -9.12 35.37 -45.87
C ALA A 108 -8.97 34.34 -47.02
N GLY A 109 -10.00 33.53 -47.28
CA GLY A 109 -10.06 32.57 -48.41
C GLY A 109 -9.67 31.16 -48.08
N TYR A 110 -9.62 30.77 -46.78
CA TYR A 110 -9.36 29.42 -46.32
C TYR A 110 -10.62 28.77 -45.74
N PRO A 111 -11.01 27.59 -46.21
CA PRO A 111 -12.10 26.84 -45.60
C PRO A 111 -11.84 26.59 -44.13
N ALA A 112 -12.71 27.09 -43.27
CA ALA A 112 -12.53 27.00 -41.84
C ALA A 112 -13.83 26.57 -41.12
N ILE A 113 -13.65 25.87 -40.01
CA ILE A 113 -14.77 25.37 -39.22
C ILE A 113 -14.39 25.42 -37.73
N THR A 114 -15.38 25.60 -36.90
CA THR A 114 -15.27 25.49 -35.44
C THR A 114 -16.40 24.66 -34.88
N LYS A 115 -16.36 24.42 -33.59
CA LYS A 115 -17.45 23.83 -32.79
C LYS A 115 -18.10 24.89 -31.92
N THR A 116 -19.42 24.97 -31.91
CA THR A 116 -20.10 25.85 -30.97
C THR A 116 -20.05 25.27 -29.56
N GLY A 117 -19.67 26.03 -28.55
CA GLY A 117 -19.57 25.58 -27.16
C GLY A 117 -18.17 25.63 -26.59
N SER A 118 -17.88 24.79 -25.59
CA SER A 118 -16.57 24.80 -24.90
C SER A 118 -15.43 24.28 -25.81
N ALA A 119 -14.25 24.90 -25.70
CA ALA A 119 -13.05 24.51 -26.43
C ALA A 119 -12.65 23.05 -26.30
N LYS A 120 -12.92 22.44 -25.16
CA LYS A 120 -12.52 21.04 -24.82
C LYS A 120 -13.55 19.98 -25.23
N ILE A 121 -14.69 20.37 -25.83
CA ILE A 121 -15.70 19.41 -26.27
C ILE A 121 -15.45 19.04 -27.73
N TRP A 122 -15.21 17.75 -28.00
CA TRP A 122 -15.23 17.18 -29.34
C TRP A 122 -16.10 15.93 -29.33
N LYS A 123 -17.11 15.85 -30.21
CA LYS A 123 -17.98 14.69 -30.31
C LYS A 123 -17.44 13.75 -31.37
N GLN A 124 -17.38 12.45 -31.04
CA GLN A 124 -16.84 11.46 -31.98
C GLN A 124 -17.61 11.39 -33.27
N GLU A 125 -18.93 11.61 -33.23
CA GLU A 125 -19.80 11.68 -34.44
C GLU A 125 -19.37 12.75 -35.45
N TRP A 126 -18.69 13.80 -35.01
CA TRP A 126 -18.18 14.84 -35.92
C TRP A 126 -16.95 14.39 -36.69
N SER A 127 -16.16 13.49 -36.14
CA SER A 127 -14.92 13.01 -36.74
C SER A 127 -15.17 12.37 -38.11
N GLU A 128 -16.28 11.66 -38.29
CA GLU A 128 -16.62 11.04 -39.58
C GLU A 128 -16.75 12.04 -40.72
N ALA A 129 -17.23 13.28 -40.47
CA ALA A 129 -17.32 14.32 -41.46
C ALA A 129 -15.96 14.83 -41.98
N PHE A 130 -14.87 14.47 -41.27
CA PHE A 130 -13.49 14.80 -41.64
C PHE A 130 -12.74 13.65 -42.28
N ARG A 131 -13.37 12.52 -42.55
CA ARG A 131 -12.73 11.32 -43.10
C ARG A 131 -11.99 11.66 -44.42
N ASN A 132 -10.72 11.24 -44.48
CA ASN A 132 -9.81 11.42 -45.63
C ASN A 132 -9.49 12.89 -45.98
N LYS A 133 -9.71 13.84 -45.07
CA LYS A 133 -9.38 15.25 -45.29
C LYS A 133 -8.02 15.61 -44.69
N LEU A 134 -7.46 16.74 -45.14
CA LEU A 134 -6.34 17.41 -44.48
C LEU A 134 -6.89 18.48 -43.53
N VAL A 135 -6.55 18.37 -42.26
CA VAL A 135 -7.06 19.23 -41.20
C VAL A 135 -5.93 19.98 -40.53
N TYR A 136 -6.00 21.30 -40.53
CA TYR A 136 -5.11 22.18 -39.78
C TYR A 136 -5.82 22.64 -38.50
N LEU A 137 -5.28 22.26 -37.32
CA LEU A 137 -5.80 22.70 -36.04
C LEU A 137 -5.12 23.98 -35.61
N CYS A 138 -5.90 25.06 -35.45
CA CYS A 138 -5.41 26.37 -35.06
C CYS A 138 -6.29 26.94 -33.94
N HIS A 139 -5.94 26.72 -32.70
CA HIS A 139 -6.61 27.25 -31.52
C HIS A 139 -5.83 28.41 -30.90
N ASP A 140 -6.43 29.07 -29.92
CA ASP A 140 -5.84 30.21 -29.21
C ASP A 140 -4.47 29.88 -28.59
N ARG A 141 -3.64 30.90 -28.46
CA ARG A 141 -2.27 30.77 -27.95
C ARG A 141 -2.25 30.83 -26.41
N ASP A 142 -3.07 30.00 -25.76
CA ASP A 142 -3.07 29.80 -24.32
C ASP A 142 -3.14 28.31 -23.95
N ASP A 143 -3.03 27.99 -22.64
CA ASP A 143 -3.04 26.61 -22.16
C ASP A 143 -4.33 25.88 -22.54
N THR A 144 -5.47 26.60 -22.61
CA THR A 144 -6.76 26.02 -22.99
C THR A 144 -6.78 25.62 -24.45
N GLY A 145 -6.25 26.46 -25.33
CA GLY A 145 -6.16 26.21 -26.78
C GLY A 145 -5.17 25.07 -27.08
N VAL A 146 -4.05 24.98 -26.37
CA VAL A 146 -3.10 23.86 -26.50
C VAL A 146 -3.76 22.54 -26.11
N ASP A 147 -4.48 22.51 -25.00
CA ASP A 147 -5.24 21.32 -24.58
C ASP A 147 -6.35 20.96 -25.58
N ALA A 148 -7.07 21.97 -26.11
CA ALA A 148 -8.10 21.76 -27.11
C ALA A 148 -7.52 21.15 -28.40
N ASN A 149 -6.36 21.65 -28.87
CA ASN A 149 -5.64 21.04 -30.00
C ASN A 149 -5.36 19.55 -29.76
N ARG A 150 -4.91 19.15 -28.57
CA ARG A 150 -4.64 17.74 -28.21
C ARG A 150 -5.91 16.88 -28.28
N VAL A 151 -7.02 17.37 -27.71
CA VAL A 151 -8.29 16.63 -27.70
C VAL A 151 -8.80 16.43 -29.12
N VAL A 152 -8.83 17.51 -29.93
CA VAL A 152 -9.36 17.48 -31.30
C VAL A 152 -8.43 16.64 -32.22
N ALA A 153 -7.10 16.80 -32.08
CA ALA A 153 -6.14 16.03 -32.86
C ALA A 153 -6.25 14.54 -32.62
N ARG A 154 -6.37 14.12 -31.34
CA ARG A 154 -6.56 12.70 -30.99
C ARG A 154 -7.83 12.10 -31.60
N ALA A 155 -8.90 12.88 -31.64
CA ALA A 155 -10.15 12.41 -32.21
C ALA A 155 -10.10 12.33 -33.75
N LEU A 156 -9.45 13.30 -34.40
CA LEU A 156 -9.42 13.41 -35.85
C LEU A 156 -8.33 12.57 -36.51
N SER A 157 -7.19 12.37 -35.87
CA SER A 157 -6.05 11.58 -36.42
C SER A 157 -6.38 10.13 -36.75
N ARG A 158 -7.50 9.63 -36.23
CA ARG A 158 -8.02 8.28 -36.55
C ARG A 158 -8.69 8.19 -37.91
N VAL A 159 -9.10 9.32 -38.48
CA VAL A 159 -9.94 9.39 -39.72
C VAL A 159 -9.37 10.29 -40.79
N CYS A 160 -8.45 11.22 -40.47
CA CYS A 160 -7.89 12.19 -41.42
C CYS A 160 -6.44 12.57 -41.09
N ASP A 161 -5.76 13.26 -42.05
CA ASP A 161 -4.43 13.84 -41.81
C ASP A 161 -4.59 15.13 -40.99
N VAL A 162 -3.98 15.19 -39.82
CA VAL A 162 -4.07 16.32 -38.89
C VAL A 162 -2.73 16.99 -38.74
N ARG A 163 -2.72 18.31 -38.88
CA ARG A 163 -1.54 19.15 -38.63
C ARG A 163 -1.87 20.25 -37.64
N VAL A 164 -0.93 20.56 -36.74
CA VAL A 164 -1.12 21.61 -35.75
C VAL A 164 -0.40 22.87 -36.17
N VAL A 165 -1.16 23.97 -36.29
CA VAL A 165 -0.65 25.33 -36.58
C VAL A 165 -0.41 26.03 -35.24
N VAL A 166 0.77 26.61 -35.09
CA VAL A 166 1.15 27.39 -33.92
C VAL A 166 1.23 28.85 -34.31
N LEU A 167 0.34 29.68 -33.74
CA LEU A 167 0.34 31.13 -33.99
C LEU A 167 1.61 31.76 -33.42
N PRO A 168 2.14 32.85 -34.07
CA PRO A 168 3.44 33.44 -33.73
C PRO A 168 3.38 34.38 -32.51
N TYR A 169 2.72 33.94 -31.47
CA TYR A 169 2.51 34.67 -30.21
C TYR A 169 3.09 33.91 -29.03
N GLU A 170 3.39 34.64 -27.96
CA GLU A 170 3.79 33.99 -26.69
C GLU A 170 2.62 33.20 -26.08
N LEU A 171 2.95 32.09 -25.49
CA LEU A 171 1.98 31.25 -24.75
C LEU A 171 1.59 31.95 -23.45
N THR A 172 0.30 32.08 -23.19
CA THR A 172 -0.24 32.65 -21.95
C THR A 172 -1.03 31.60 -21.15
N GLU A 173 -1.21 31.82 -19.86
CA GLU A 173 -2.07 30.92 -19.05
C GLU A 173 -3.56 31.03 -19.45
N LYS A 174 -4.03 32.22 -19.82
CA LYS A 174 -5.42 32.51 -20.22
C LYS A 174 -5.49 33.69 -21.16
N HIS A 175 -6.52 33.70 -22.00
CA HIS A 175 -6.78 34.81 -22.93
C HIS A 175 -5.64 35.06 -23.92
N GLY A 176 -5.11 33.99 -24.49
CA GLY A 176 -4.13 34.07 -25.57
C GLY A 176 -4.73 34.77 -26.80
N LYS A 177 -3.83 35.24 -27.67
CA LYS A 177 -4.24 35.79 -28.98
C LYS A 177 -4.81 34.66 -29.83
N ASP A 178 -5.90 35.01 -30.52
CA ASP A 178 -6.69 34.13 -31.38
C ASP A 178 -6.37 34.30 -32.87
N LEU A 179 -7.04 33.53 -33.72
CA LEU A 179 -6.83 33.59 -35.15
C LEU A 179 -7.48 34.85 -35.76
N SER A 180 -8.50 35.44 -35.12
CA SER A 180 -9.05 36.74 -35.50
C SER A 180 -8.02 37.86 -35.30
N ASP A 181 -7.28 37.83 -34.16
CA ASP A 181 -6.18 38.77 -33.91
C ASP A 181 -5.07 38.61 -34.97
N PHE A 182 -4.73 37.35 -35.36
CA PHE A 182 -3.75 37.09 -36.39
C PHE A 182 -4.14 37.76 -37.72
N TRP A 183 -5.39 37.63 -38.18
CA TRP A 183 -5.87 38.23 -39.44
C TRP A 183 -5.95 39.78 -39.42
N MET A 184 -5.89 40.39 -38.25
CA MET A 184 -5.81 41.84 -38.09
C MET A 184 -4.38 42.36 -38.18
N GLU A 185 -3.37 41.53 -37.89
CA GLU A 185 -1.95 41.91 -37.78
C GLU A 185 -1.08 41.35 -38.93
N HIS A 186 -1.51 40.28 -39.59
CA HIS A 186 -0.76 39.53 -40.59
C HIS A 186 -1.55 39.32 -41.89
N ASP A 187 -0.85 38.97 -42.93
CA ASP A 187 -1.42 38.76 -44.26
C ASP A 187 -1.51 37.27 -44.62
N ARG A 188 -1.95 37.01 -45.83
CA ARG A 188 -2.18 35.66 -46.37
C ARG A 188 -0.85 34.88 -46.52
N ASP A 189 0.22 35.58 -46.92
CA ASP A 189 1.52 34.92 -47.13
C ASP A 189 2.14 34.45 -45.80
N ASP A 190 1.86 35.17 -44.72
CA ASP A 190 2.25 34.79 -43.37
C ASP A 190 1.50 33.49 -42.92
N PHE A 191 0.20 33.42 -43.19
CA PHE A 191 -0.58 32.23 -42.85
C PHE A 191 -0.18 31.03 -43.69
N GLU A 192 0.12 31.18 -44.99
CA GLU A 192 0.62 30.10 -45.83
C GLU A 192 1.96 29.56 -45.35
N ARG A 193 2.81 30.42 -44.76
CA ARG A 193 4.04 29.93 -44.07
C ARG A 193 3.70 29.08 -42.87
N LEU A 194 2.77 29.51 -42.03
CA LEU A 194 2.33 28.72 -40.86
C LEU A 194 1.76 27.35 -41.26
N LEU A 195 0.94 27.31 -42.33
CA LEU A 195 0.40 26.04 -42.84
C LEU A 195 1.49 25.11 -43.38
N ARG A 196 2.49 25.66 -44.06
CA ARG A 196 3.65 24.87 -44.54
C ARG A 196 4.52 24.32 -43.39
N ASP A 197 4.71 25.13 -42.35
CA ASP A 197 5.50 24.80 -41.19
C ASP A 197 4.73 23.90 -40.18
N ALA A 198 3.41 23.76 -40.36
CA ALA A 198 2.57 22.94 -39.50
C ALA A 198 2.98 21.47 -39.52
N GLN A 199 3.36 20.95 -38.37
CA GLN A 199 3.80 19.59 -38.26
C GLN A 199 2.61 18.61 -38.26
N PRO A 200 2.71 17.47 -38.95
CA PRO A 200 1.75 16.40 -38.82
C PRO A 200 1.54 16.08 -37.34
N TRP A 201 0.30 15.90 -36.92
CA TRP A 201 0.02 15.34 -35.63
C TRP A 201 0.45 13.86 -35.65
N GLU A 202 1.71 13.63 -35.37
CA GLU A 202 2.12 12.31 -34.95
C GLU A 202 1.47 12.06 -33.61
N GLN A 203 0.69 10.97 -33.49
CA GLN A 203 0.54 10.34 -32.20
C GLN A 203 1.96 9.99 -31.75
N LYS A 204 2.65 10.96 -31.16
CA LYS A 204 3.85 10.65 -30.42
C LYS A 204 3.41 9.62 -29.38
N THR A 205 3.73 8.38 -29.60
CA THR A 205 4.24 7.57 -28.51
C THR A 205 5.28 8.47 -27.89
N GLU A 206 4.90 9.17 -26.84
CA GLU A 206 5.80 10.04 -26.08
C GLU A 206 6.91 9.17 -25.49
N SER A 207 7.94 8.94 -26.29
CA SER A 207 9.28 8.65 -25.83
C SER A 207 10.01 9.99 -25.78
N SER A 208 9.77 10.76 -24.79
CA SER A 208 10.66 11.83 -24.30
C SER A 208 10.09 12.48 -23.05
N GLU A 209 10.63 12.08 -21.93
CA GLU A 209 10.97 12.86 -20.74
C GLU A 209 9.87 13.57 -19.93
N SER A 210 8.60 13.15 -19.99
CA SER A 210 7.68 13.12 -18.84
C SER A 210 6.41 12.41 -19.28
N GLY A 211 6.34 11.11 -19.01
CA GLY A 211 5.08 10.35 -19.01
C GLY A 211 4.07 11.04 -18.08
N PRO A 212 2.79 10.59 -18.08
CA PRO A 212 1.78 11.14 -17.18
C PRO A 212 2.36 11.30 -15.78
N GLU A 213 2.21 12.48 -15.17
CA GLU A 213 2.76 12.79 -13.84
C GLU A 213 2.47 11.63 -12.88
N THR A 214 3.50 11.13 -12.20
CA THR A 214 3.29 10.12 -11.17
C THR A 214 2.92 10.83 -9.88
N ILE A 215 1.71 10.55 -9.36
CA ILE A 215 1.19 11.16 -8.14
C ILE A 215 1.09 10.14 -7.01
N SER A 216 1.10 10.63 -5.78
CA SER A 216 0.80 9.83 -4.59
C SER A 216 -0.71 9.72 -4.36
N VAL A 217 -1.16 8.66 -3.67
CA VAL A 217 -2.53 8.55 -3.15
C VAL A 217 -2.90 9.76 -2.27
N LEU A 218 -1.93 10.38 -1.61
CA LEU A 218 -2.13 11.56 -0.78
C LEU A 218 -2.63 12.76 -1.57
N ASP A 219 -2.18 12.88 -2.82
CA ASP A 219 -2.57 13.94 -3.76
C ASP A 219 -3.95 13.74 -4.38
N SER A 220 -4.62 12.62 -4.09
CA SER A 220 -5.93 12.27 -4.68
C SER A 220 -7.08 13.22 -4.30
N SER A 221 -6.85 14.17 -3.41
CA SER A 221 -7.82 15.24 -3.06
C SER A 221 -7.53 16.58 -3.73
N ASP A 222 -6.45 16.71 -4.50
CA ASP A 222 -6.14 17.96 -5.20
C ASP A 222 -7.08 18.18 -6.39
N ALA A 223 -7.93 19.20 -6.29
CA ALA A 223 -8.89 19.55 -7.33
C ALA A 223 -8.22 19.91 -8.68
N LYS A 224 -6.96 20.36 -8.68
CA LYS A 224 -6.23 20.68 -9.92
C LYS A 224 -5.90 19.46 -10.77
N ARG A 225 -5.97 18.27 -10.19
CA ARG A 225 -5.63 16.98 -10.83
C ARG A 225 -6.84 16.19 -11.33
N ILE A 226 -8.05 16.70 -11.07
CA ILE A 226 -9.28 16.05 -11.53
C ILE A 226 -9.32 16.02 -13.06
N ALA A 227 -9.72 14.89 -13.63
CA ALA A 227 -9.84 14.60 -15.05
C ALA A 227 -8.53 14.72 -15.86
N LYS A 228 -7.36 14.76 -15.19
CA LYS A 228 -6.06 14.71 -15.88
C LYS A 228 -5.50 13.30 -15.85
N PRO A 229 -4.95 12.78 -16.96
CA PRO A 229 -4.23 11.51 -16.96
C PRO A 229 -3.00 11.58 -16.05
N VAL A 230 -2.91 10.66 -15.11
CA VAL A 230 -1.79 10.53 -14.17
C VAL A 230 -1.46 9.07 -13.96
N ASN A 231 -0.22 8.79 -13.58
CA ASN A 231 0.21 7.50 -13.06
C ASN A 231 0.07 7.49 -11.53
N LEU A 232 -0.45 6.41 -11.00
CA LEU A 232 -0.59 6.20 -9.58
C LEU A 232 0.07 4.88 -9.20
N ILE A 233 1.13 4.93 -8.39
CA ILE A 233 1.79 3.72 -7.89
C ILE A 233 1.20 3.36 -6.54
N VAL A 234 0.57 2.20 -6.47
CA VAL A 234 -0.21 1.76 -5.30
C VAL A 234 0.01 0.29 -4.99
N THR A 235 -0.17 -0.06 -3.71
CA THR A 235 -0.29 -1.45 -3.27
C THR A 235 -1.76 -1.81 -3.09
N ILE A 236 -2.20 -2.87 -3.74
CA ILE A 236 -3.58 -3.35 -3.66
C ILE A 236 -3.83 -3.97 -2.29
N LYS A 237 -4.82 -3.44 -1.58
CA LYS A 237 -5.22 -3.86 -0.25
C LYS A 237 -6.36 -4.89 -0.28
N GLY A 238 -7.19 -4.82 -1.31
CA GLY A 238 -8.32 -5.71 -1.49
C GLY A 238 -9.00 -5.49 -2.83
N LYS A 239 -9.81 -6.45 -3.25
CA LYS A 239 -10.56 -6.46 -4.50
C LYS A 239 -12.00 -6.82 -4.20
N LYS A 240 -12.94 -6.16 -4.87
CA LYS A 240 -14.35 -6.55 -4.77
C LYS A 240 -14.62 -7.72 -5.71
N GLU A 241 -15.14 -8.80 -5.16
CA GLU A 241 -15.58 -9.98 -5.91
C GLU A 241 -17.10 -10.24 -5.69
N PRO A 242 -17.84 -10.56 -6.76
CA PRO A 242 -17.45 -10.50 -8.15
C PRO A 242 -17.33 -9.06 -8.65
N GLY A 243 -16.54 -8.87 -9.73
CA GLY A 243 -16.45 -7.59 -10.44
C GLY A 243 -17.76 -7.26 -11.17
N TYR A 244 -17.76 -6.14 -11.86
CA TYR A 244 -18.90 -5.66 -12.63
C TYR A 244 -18.75 -5.99 -14.12
N THR A 245 -19.90 -6.13 -14.77
CA THR A 245 -19.99 -6.17 -16.23
C THR A 245 -20.87 -5.01 -16.66
N VAL A 246 -20.28 -4.05 -17.38
CA VAL A 246 -20.97 -2.84 -17.83
C VAL A 246 -21.01 -2.78 -19.34
N PRO A 247 -22.04 -2.13 -19.96
CA PRO A 247 -22.08 -1.94 -21.41
C PRO A 247 -20.84 -1.16 -21.90
N ARG A 248 -20.21 -1.68 -22.94
CA ARG A 248 -19.18 -0.98 -23.72
C ARG A 248 -19.79 -0.27 -24.90
N THR A 249 -20.69 -0.94 -25.64
CA THR A 249 -21.45 -0.32 -26.71
C THR A 249 -22.94 -0.53 -26.48
N ALA A 250 -23.73 0.47 -26.85
CA ALA A 250 -25.17 0.40 -26.79
C ALA A 250 -25.82 1.06 -28.02
N GLN A 251 -26.83 0.40 -28.58
CA GLN A 251 -27.60 0.97 -29.65
C GLN A 251 -28.80 1.76 -29.09
N LEU A 252 -28.89 3.02 -29.47
CA LEU A 252 -30.01 3.87 -29.17
C LEU A 252 -30.92 3.95 -30.38
N THR A 253 -32.17 3.58 -30.21
CA THR A 253 -33.19 3.64 -31.29
C THR A 253 -34.34 4.57 -30.85
N CYS A 254 -34.67 5.57 -31.68
CA CYS A 254 -35.80 6.44 -31.45
C CYS A 254 -37.10 5.79 -31.97
N THR A 255 -38.06 5.57 -31.09
CA THR A 255 -39.34 4.94 -31.43
C THR A 255 -40.45 5.94 -31.78
N ARG A 256 -40.11 7.22 -31.99
CA ARG A 256 -41.09 8.27 -32.19
C ARG A 256 -41.19 8.74 -33.66
N ASP A 257 -42.38 8.90 -34.17
CA ASP A 257 -42.64 9.71 -35.37
C ASP A 257 -42.29 11.16 -35.09
N ALA A 258 -41.60 11.82 -36.05
CA ALA A 258 -41.02 13.15 -35.90
C ALA A 258 -42.07 14.19 -35.50
N GLY A 259 -42.03 14.70 -34.31
CA GLY A 259 -42.86 15.80 -33.81
C GLY A 259 -42.05 17.09 -33.61
N ILE A 260 -42.74 18.23 -33.46
CA ILE A 260 -42.15 19.58 -33.29
C ILE A 260 -41.03 19.57 -32.18
N LYS A 261 -41.20 18.82 -31.11
CA LYS A 261 -40.20 18.71 -30.02
C LYS A 261 -38.92 17.95 -30.40
N CYS A 262 -38.88 17.28 -31.56
CA CYS A 262 -37.72 16.53 -32.03
C CYS A 262 -36.86 17.32 -33.05
N GLN A 263 -37.23 18.57 -33.37
CA GLN A 263 -36.58 19.37 -34.40
C GLN A 263 -35.07 19.59 -34.16
N PHE A 264 -34.66 19.59 -32.89
CA PHE A 264 -33.26 19.75 -32.49
C PHE A 264 -32.69 18.48 -31.81
N CYS A 265 -33.31 17.34 -32.01
CA CYS A 265 -32.85 16.07 -31.40
C CYS A 265 -31.60 15.56 -32.14
N PRO A 266 -30.53 15.21 -31.44
CA PRO A 266 -29.32 14.66 -32.06
C PRO A 266 -29.56 13.35 -32.82
N MET A 267 -30.63 12.63 -32.52
CA MET A 267 -31.01 11.37 -33.20
C MET A 267 -31.57 11.56 -34.59
N LYS A 268 -32.05 12.77 -34.91
CA LYS A 268 -32.71 13.04 -36.22
C LYS A 268 -31.75 12.91 -37.40
N PRO A 269 -30.54 13.48 -37.39
CA PRO A 269 -29.58 13.36 -38.48
C PRO A 269 -29.08 11.90 -38.68
N ALA A 270 -29.09 11.09 -37.64
CA ALA A 270 -28.64 9.71 -37.64
C ALA A 270 -29.73 8.69 -38.04
N GLY A 271 -30.84 9.14 -38.65
CA GLY A 271 -31.90 8.22 -39.06
C GLY A 271 -32.65 7.52 -37.92
N GLY A 272 -32.54 8.06 -36.70
CA GLY A 272 -33.19 7.54 -35.52
C GLY A 272 -32.45 6.37 -34.82
N GLN A 273 -31.32 5.97 -35.34
CA GLN A 273 -30.48 4.91 -34.72
C GLN A 273 -29.05 5.39 -34.57
N VAL A 274 -28.45 5.20 -33.40
CA VAL A 274 -27.06 5.55 -33.11
C VAL A 274 -26.45 4.52 -32.18
N GLU A 275 -25.22 4.16 -32.45
CA GLU A 275 -24.40 3.35 -31.56
C GLU A 275 -23.53 4.28 -30.67
N VAL A 276 -23.58 4.06 -29.37
CA VAL A 276 -22.82 4.80 -28.39
C VAL A 276 -21.75 3.87 -27.84
N THR A 277 -20.49 4.31 -27.86
CA THR A 277 -19.36 3.59 -27.24
C THR A 277 -18.98 4.32 -25.97
N ILE A 278 -18.83 3.55 -24.89
CA ILE A 278 -18.33 4.01 -23.59
C ILE A 278 -16.89 3.53 -23.49
N ASP A 279 -15.96 4.40 -23.82
CA ASP A 279 -14.53 4.08 -23.76
C ASP A 279 -14.07 3.89 -22.32
N GLY A 280 -12.95 3.16 -22.14
CA GLY A 280 -12.43 2.81 -20.81
C GLY A 280 -12.00 4.00 -19.95
N ASP A 281 -11.75 5.15 -20.55
CA ASP A 281 -11.43 6.42 -19.88
C ASP A 281 -12.66 7.32 -19.65
N SER A 282 -13.86 6.90 -20.07
CA SER A 282 -15.07 7.67 -19.85
C SER A 282 -15.49 7.68 -18.37
N PRO A 283 -15.66 8.85 -17.75
CA PRO A 283 -16.16 8.94 -16.37
C PRO A 283 -17.59 8.38 -16.21
N THR A 284 -18.31 8.14 -17.30
CA THR A 284 -19.61 7.47 -17.31
C THR A 284 -19.54 6.10 -16.67
N ILE A 285 -18.40 5.38 -16.75
CA ILE A 285 -18.19 4.09 -16.11
C ILE A 285 -18.46 4.17 -14.60
N LEU A 286 -18.10 5.27 -13.93
CA LEU A 286 -18.35 5.46 -12.50
C LEU A 286 -19.86 5.52 -12.19
N ALA A 287 -20.66 6.02 -13.13
CA ALA A 287 -22.11 6.06 -12.99
C ALA A 287 -22.79 4.71 -13.29
N LEU A 288 -22.11 3.82 -14.04
CA LEU A 288 -22.62 2.49 -14.40
C LEU A 288 -22.44 1.45 -13.29
N ILE A 289 -21.47 1.65 -12.40
CA ILE A 289 -21.19 0.76 -11.28
C ILE A 289 -22.28 0.94 -10.22
N ASP A 290 -22.86 -0.15 -9.72
CA ASP A 290 -23.93 -0.16 -8.72
C ASP A 290 -25.20 0.63 -9.14
N ALA A 291 -25.39 0.83 -10.45
CA ALA A 291 -26.53 1.54 -10.99
C ALA A 291 -27.78 0.65 -11.08
N SER A 292 -28.94 1.22 -10.79
CA SER A 292 -30.21 0.60 -11.20
C SER A 292 -30.33 0.66 -12.73
N GLN A 293 -31.18 -0.18 -13.29
CA GLN A 293 -31.38 -0.20 -14.75
C GLN A 293 -31.76 1.19 -15.32
N GLN A 294 -32.57 1.95 -14.58
CA GLN A 294 -32.97 3.30 -14.99
C GLN A 294 -31.74 4.27 -15.00
N GLN A 295 -30.91 4.19 -13.95
CA GLN A 295 -29.68 5.02 -13.87
C GLN A 295 -28.68 4.65 -14.97
N LEU A 296 -28.54 3.35 -15.27
CA LEU A 296 -27.73 2.86 -16.39
C LEU A 296 -28.20 3.46 -17.71
N TRP A 297 -29.51 3.43 -17.99
CA TRP A 297 -30.06 4.01 -19.21
C TRP A 297 -29.86 5.52 -19.26
N ASP A 298 -30.01 6.21 -18.14
CA ASP A 298 -29.80 7.67 -18.09
C ASP A 298 -28.33 8.03 -18.31
N ALA A 299 -27.39 7.26 -17.78
CA ALA A 299 -25.96 7.45 -18.02
C ALA A 299 -25.60 7.27 -19.50
N ILE A 300 -26.09 6.21 -20.16
CA ILE A 300 -25.87 5.98 -21.60
C ILE A 300 -26.51 7.10 -22.46
N ARG A 301 -27.68 7.59 -22.09
CA ARG A 301 -28.31 8.75 -22.77
C ARG A 301 -27.47 10.01 -22.65
N MET A 302 -26.88 10.24 -21.47
CA MET A 302 -26.04 11.42 -21.24
C MET A 302 -24.74 11.38 -22.05
N GLU A 303 -24.14 10.21 -22.21
CA GLU A 303 -22.95 9.99 -23.03
C GLU A 303 -23.18 10.46 -24.49
N TYR A 304 -24.35 10.19 -25.02
CA TYR A 304 -24.75 10.69 -26.37
C TYR A 304 -25.30 12.14 -26.38
N GLY A 305 -25.51 12.75 -25.21
CA GLY A 305 -26.10 14.09 -25.12
C GLY A 305 -27.63 14.13 -25.33
N ALA A 306 -28.30 13.01 -25.43
CA ALA A 306 -29.77 12.93 -25.62
C ALA A 306 -30.54 12.94 -24.29
N VAL A 307 -30.34 13.96 -23.48
CA VAL A 307 -30.89 14.07 -22.14
C VAL A 307 -32.43 14.16 -22.17
N LYS A 308 -33.08 13.35 -21.29
CA LYS A 308 -34.54 13.41 -20.98
C LYS A 308 -35.51 12.96 -22.08
N CYS A 309 -35.10 12.15 -23.03
CA CYS A 309 -36.03 11.52 -23.95
C CYS A 309 -36.45 10.14 -23.46
N ASN A 310 -37.72 9.93 -23.13
CA ASN A 310 -38.32 8.67 -22.71
C ASN A 310 -38.76 7.76 -23.87
N LYS A 311 -38.48 8.16 -25.13
CA LYS A 311 -38.84 7.43 -26.35
C LYS A 311 -37.63 6.71 -26.98
N LEU A 312 -36.47 6.77 -26.34
CA LEU A 312 -35.32 6.02 -26.76
C LEU A 312 -35.35 4.61 -26.16
N VAL A 313 -35.25 3.63 -27.03
CA VAL A 313 -34.94 2.24 -26.67
C VAL A 313 -33.44 2.10 -26.67
N ILE A 314 -32.89 1.54 -25.61
CA ILE A 314 -31.46 1.33 -25.40
C ILE A 314 -31.22 -0.16 -25.35
N GLU A 315 -30.41 -0.66 -26.27
CA GLU A 315 -30.02 -2.06 -26.34
C GLU A 315 -28.49 -2.17 -26.21
N PRO A 316 -27.96 -2.66 -25.07
CA PRO A 316 -26.54 -2.99 -24.96
C PRO A 316 -26.13 -4.05 -25.98
N LYS A 317 -25.00 -3.87 -26.66
CA LYS A 317 -24.46 -4.79 -27.66
C LYS A 317 -23.24 -5.53 -27.15
N GLU A 318 -22.24 -4.79 -26.70
CA GLU A 318 -21.01 -5.31 -26.15
C GLU A 318 -20.88 -4.91 -24.68
N TYR A 319 -20.18 -5.74 -23.93
CA TYR A 319 -19.93 -5.51 -22.51
C TYR A 319 -18.43 -5.50 -22.24
N GLN A 320 -18.06 -4.79 -21.19
CA GLN A 320 -16.70 -4.76 -20.66
C GLN A 320 -16.71 -5.09 -19.18
N SER A 321 -15.64 -5.77 -18.73
CA SER A 321 -15.44 -6.04 -17.30
C SER A 321 -14.87 -4.81 -16.60
N VAL A 322 -15.31 -4.58 -15.39
CA VAL A 322 -14.79 -3.53 -14.53
C VAL A 322 -14.55 -4.11 -13.13
N GLU A 323 -13.37 -3.89 -12.61
CA GLU A 323 -12.97 -4.32 -11.27
C GLU A 323 -12.90 -3.14 -10.32
N VAL A 324 -13.27 -3.36 -9.07
CA VAL A 324 -13.15 -2.38 -8.00
C VAL A 324 -12.04 -2.83 -7.06
N LEU A 325 -10.98 -2.04 -7.00
CA LEU A 325 -9.81 -2.30 -6.19
C LEU A 325 -9.73 -1.26 -5.07
N TYR A 326 -9.27 -1.69 -3.92
CA TYR A 326 -8.94 -0.82 -2.80
C TYR A 326 -7.43 -0.82 -2.64
N ALA A 327 -6.84 0.37 -2.67
CA ALA A 327 -5.40 0.54 -2.72
C ALA A 327 -4.90 1.49 -1.63
N ARG A 328 -3.64 1.33 -1.23
CA ARG A 328 -2.90 2.25 -0.36
C ARG A 328 -1.66 2.78 -1.09
N PRO A 329 -1.01 3.86 -0.58
CA PRO A 329 0.28 4.29 -1.08
C PRO A 329 1.28 3.13 -1.09
N SER A 330 2.10 3.04 -2.12
CA SER A 330 3.21 2.08 -2.14
C SER A 330 4.32 2.56 -1.21
N LEU A 331 4.82 1.66 -0.36
CA LEU A 331 5.90 1.95 0.57
C LEU A 331 7.24 2.25 -0.13
N ASP A 332 7.44 1.72 -1.32
CA ASP A 332 8.68 1.90 -2.10
C ASP A 332 8.78 3.26 -2.78
N HIS A 333 7.66 3.98 -2.90
CA HIS A 333 7.54 5.19 -3.70
C HIS A 333 6.93 6.37 -2.92
N SER A 334 6.78 6.27 -1.61
CA SER A 334 6.31 7.35 -0.78
C SER A 334 7.47 7.98 -0.01
N ASP A 335 7.71 9.26 -0.20
CA ASP A 335 8.64 10.05 0.62
C ASP A 335 8.18 10.15 2.09
N SER A 336 6.96 9.76 2.38
CA SER A 336 6.36 9.85 3.70
C SER A 336 6.35 8.49 4.40
N GLN A 337 7.45 8.13 5.05
CA GLN A 337 7.43 7.18 6.17
C GLN A 337 6.73 7.77 7.41
N GLU A 338 6.09 8.92 7.27
CA GLU A 338 5.35 9.53 8.36
C GLU A 338 4.10 8.74 8.69
N ALA A 339 4.03 8.35 9.95
CA ALA A 339 2.90 7.68 10.55
C ALA A 339 1.59 8.37 10.18
N GLY A 340 0.65 7.64 9.61
CA GLY A 340 -0.73 8.07 9.52
C GLY A 340 -1.36 8.08 8.14
N SER A 341 -0.64 7.79 7.07
CA SER A 341 -1.25 7.78 5.74
C SER A 341 -1.77 6.40 5.34
N TYR A 342 -2.71 5.88 6.10
CA TYR A 342 -3.50 4.70 5.73
C TYR A 342 -4.70 5.06 4.83
N LYS A 343 -4.59 6.16 4.08
CA LYS A 343 -5.64 6.56 3.16
C LYS A 343 -5.89 5.45 2.15
N THR A 344 -7.11 4.94 2.14
CA THR A 344 -7.53 3.95 1.15
C THR A 344 -8.16 4.69 -0.02
N LEU A 345 -7.66 4.46 -1.21
CA LEU A 345 -8.24 4.97 -2.46
C LEU A 345 -9.01 3.84 -3.14
N ARG A 346 -10.21 4.14 -3.62
CA ARG A 346 -10.98 3.25 -4.47
C ARG A 346 -10.56 3.46 -5.92
N ILE A 347 -10.14 2.39 -6.57
CA ILE A 347 -9.73 2.36 -7.98
C ILE A 347 -10.75 1.56 -8.75
N ILE A 348 -11.29 2.15 -9.79
CA ILE A 348 -12.18 1.52 -10.73
C ILE A 348 -11.33 1.16 -11.96
N SER A 349 -11.05 -0.10 -12.15
CA SER A 349 -10.17 -0.55 -13.24
C SER A 349 -10.97 -1.21 -14.35
N VAL A 350 -10.78 -0.73 -15.57
CA VAL A 350 -11.42 -1.28 -16.75
C VAL A 350 -10.61 -2.46 -17.27
N GLY A 351 -11.28 -3.56 -17.52
CA GLY A 351 -10.67 -4.82 -17.88
C GLY A 351 -10.70 -5.84 -16.75
N ARG A 352 -10.18 -7.02 -17.02
CA ARG A 352 -9.97 -8.08 -16.03
C ARG A 352 -8.48 -8.24 -15.80
N HIS A 353 -8.06 -8.10 -14.55
CA HIS A 353 -6.66 -8.18 -14.17
C HIS A 353 -6.46 -9.29 -13.14
N ASP A 354 -5.42 -10.09 -13.33
CA ASP A 354 -4.99 -11.10 -12.34
C ASP A 354 -4.21 -10.45 -11.19
N THR A 355 -4.74 -9.33 -10.69
CA THR A 355 -4.11 -8.57 -9.62
C THR A 355 -4.45 -9.19 -8.28
N LEU A 356 -3.45 -9.71 -7.61
CA LEU A 356 -3.60 -10.24 -6.25
C LEU A 356 -3.49 -9.13 -5.20
N PRO A 357 -4.17 -9.27 -4.08
CA PRO A 357 -3.88 -8.44 -2.91
C PRO A 357 -2.39 -8.45 -2.59
N ASN A 358 -1.87 -7.33 -2.13
CA ASN A 358 -0.46 -7.10 -1.84
C ASN A 358 0.46 -6.83 -3.07
N ASN A 359 -0.05 -6.93 -4.29
CA ASN A 359 0.72 -6.52 -5.45
C ASN A 359 0.83 -4.99 -5.53
N THR A 360 2.01 -4.50 -5.88
CA THR A 360 2.21 -3.10 -6.25
C THR A 360 1.99 -2.96 -7.74
N VAL A 361 1.18 -1.98 -8.12
CA VAL A 361 0.81 -1.72 -9.51
C VAL A 361 0.95 -0.24 -9.84
N THR A 362 1.27 0.06 -11.10
CA THR A 362 1.06 1.38 -11.67
C THR A 362 -0.31 1.38 -12.34
N ALA A 363 -1.18 2.25 -11.88
CA ALA A 363 -2.47 2.50 -12.48
C ALA A 363 -2.39 3.80 -13.30
N LEU A 364 -2.52 3.69 -14.62
CA LEU A 364 -2.71 4.84 -15.49
C LEU A 364 -4.19 5.15 -15.56
N GLY A 365 -4.55 6.38 -15.23
CA GLY A 365 -5.95 6.76 -15.13
C GLY A 365 -6.15 8.24 -14.80
N ALA A 366 -7.33 8.58 -14.35
CA ALA A 366 -7.66 9.93 -13.89
C ALA A 366 -8.54 9.89 -12.64
N LEU A 367 -8.42 10.94 -11.83
CA LEU A 367 -9.31 11.17 -10.69
C LEU A 367 -10.61 11.81 -11.16
N HIS A 368 -11.73 11.26 -10.74
CA HIS A 368 -13.05 11.81 -11.00
C HIS A 368 -13.89 11.81 -9.73
N PRO A 369 -14.71 12.83 -9.49
CA PRO A 369 -15.70 12.79 -8.42
C PRO A 369 -16.78 11.75 -8.76
N ASN A 370 -17.07 10.87 -7.84
CA ASN A 370 -18.16 9.93 -7.99
C ASN A 370 -19.49 10.70 -8.07
N PRO A 371 -20.34 10.46 -9.08
CA PRO A 371 -21.59 11.19 -9.25
C PRO A 371 -22.56 11.09 -8.06
N ARG A 372 -22.44 10.07 -7.20
CA ARG A 372 -23.34 9.80 -6.07
C ARG A 372 -22.99 10.55 -4.80
N ASP A 373 -21.70 10.59 -4.42
CA ASP A 373 -21.25 11.12 -3.14
C ASP A 373 -20.15 12.19 -3.24
N GLN A 374 -19.77 12.54 -4.47
CA GLN A 374 -18.75 13.54 -4.81
C GLN A 374 -17.34 13.21 -4.26
N ARG A 375 -17.10 11.99 -3.79
CA ARG A 375 -15.75 11.55 -3.40
C ARG A 375 -14.92 11.27 -4.64
N ASN A 376 -13.65 11.62 -4.58
CA ASN A 376 -12.74 11.33 -5.68
C ASN A 376 -12.44 9.84 -5.72
N GLU A 377 -12.66 9.24 -6.89
CA GLU A 377 -12.30 7.88 -7.23
C GLU A 377 -11.32 7.90 -8.41
N PHE A 378 -10.47 6.90 -8.49
CA PHE A 378 -9.53 6.79 -9.58
C PHE A 378 -10.06 5.81 -10.63
N LEU A 379 -10.36 6.33 -11.83
CA LEU A 379 -10.71 5.52 -12.98
C LEU A 379 -9.43 5.14 -13.70
N SER A 380 -9.09 3.85 -13.70
CA SER A 380 -7.91 3.31 -14.35
C SER A 380 -8.31 2.54 -15.61
N TRP A 381 -7.68 2.88 -16.72
CA TRP A 381 -7.84 2.17 -18.00
C TRP A 381 -6.64 1.32 -18.37
N GLU A 382 -5.57 1.41 -17.60
CA GLU A 382 -4.42 0.53 -17.71
C GLU A 382 -3.85 0.23 -16.32
N LEU A 383 -3.57 -1.03 -16.06
CA LEU A 383 -3.01 -1.53 -14.82
C LEU A 383 -1.80 -2.39 -15.13
N SER A 384 -0.62 -1.91 -14.77
CA SER A 384 0.64 -2.61 -15.03
C SER A 384 1.28 -3.04 -13.72
N PRO A 385 1.70 -4.30 -13.56
CA PRO A 385 2.44 -4.72 -12.37
C PRO A 385 3.75 -3.95 -12.30
N VAL A 386 4.02 -3.37 -11.14
CA VAL A 386 5.33 -2.81 -10.83
C VAL A 386 6.14 -3.92 -10.21
N SER A 387 7.27 -4.24 -10.83
CA SER A 387 8.27 -5.05 -10.15
C SER A 387 8.73 -4.27 -8.92
N THR A 388 8.52 -4.87 -7.76
CA THR A 388 8.93 -4.25 -6.51
C THR A 388 10.45 -4.07 -6.49
N SER A 389 10.94 -3.13 -5.70
CA SER A 389 12.37 -2.98 -5.46
C SER A 389 13.04 -4.30 -5.06
N LEU A 390 12.26 -5.21 -4.40
CA LEU A 390 12.71 -6.55 -4.03
C LEU A 390 12.91 -7.50 -5.22
N ASP A 391 12.12 -7.36 -6.29
CA ASP A 391 12.19 -8.30 -7.43
C ASP A 391 13.28 -7.90 -8.43
N ASN A 392 13.62 -6.62 -8.48
CA ASN A 392 14.61 -6.05 -9.41
C ASN A 392 15.94 -5.69 -8.74
N PHE A 393 16.11 -6.01 -7.46
CA PHE A 393 17.33 -5.65 -6.76
C PHE A 393 18.53 -6.49 -7.26
N GLU A 394 19.50 -5.80 -7.82
CA GLU A 394 20.81 -6.34 -8.18
C GLU A 394 21.90 -5.59 -7.42
N LEU A 395 22.77 -6.33 -6.76
CA LEU A 395 23.89 -5.74 -6.03
C LEU A 395 25.02 -5.37 -7.00
N GLY A 396 25.17 -4.08 -7.30
CA GLY A 396 26.26 -3.58 -8.12
C GLY A 396 27.65 -3.79 -7.49
N SER A 397 28.68 -3.87 -8.29
CA SER A 397 30.05 -4.13 -7.85
C SER A 397 30.59 -3.12 -6.83
N THR A 398 30.25 -1.85 -7.01
CA THR A 398 30.62 -0.77 -6.08
C THR A 398 29.95 -0.96 -4.73
N ALA A 399 28.65 -1.18 -4.71
CA ALA A 399 27.88 -1.45 -3.50
C ALA A 399 28.41 -2.72 -2.80
N ALA A 400 28.68 -3.79 -3.54
CA ALA A 400 29.25 -5.03 -2.96
C ALA A 400 30.60 -4.77 -2.28
N SER A 401 31.45 -3.92 -2.85
CA SER A 401 32.72 -3.52 -2.22
C SER A 401 32.50 -2.75 -0.91
N GLU A 402 31.50 -1.87 -0.87
CA GLU A 402 31.16 -1.13 0.35
C GLU A 402 30.59 -2.04 1.44
N LEU A 403 29.78 -3.03 1.07
CA LEU A 403 29.18 -3.96 2.00
C LEU A 403 30.24 -4.83 2.74
N ARG A 404 31.46 -4.94 2.21
CA ARG A 404 32.59 -5.58 2.93
C ARG A 404 32.91 -4.91 4.26
N ARG A 405 32.47 -3.66 4.49
CA ARG A 405 32.60 -3.01 5.81
C ARG A 405 31.82 -3.71 6.91
N PHE A 406 30.78 -4.48 6.56
CA PHE A 406 30.03 -5.30 7.49
C PHE A 406 30.71 -6.63 7.85
N GLN A 407 31.73 -7.04 7.12
CA GLN A 407 32.45 -8.28 7.39
C GLN A 407 33.38 -8.16 8.61
N PRO A 408 33.52 -9.24 9.39
CA PRO A 408 34.55 -9.34 10.43
C PRO A 408 35.96 -9.16 9.83
N ARG A 409 36.83 -8.41 10.50
CA ARG A 409 38.20 -8.18 10.06
C ARG A 409 39.19 -9.12 10.78
N GLY A 410 40.07 -9.74 10.01
CA GLY A 410 41.14 -10.61 10.56
C GLY A 410 40.58 -11.75 11.41
N LYS A 411 40.93 -11.77 12.70
CA LYS A 411 40.45 -12.77 13.67
C LYS A 411 39.17 -12.35 14.43
N GLN A 412 38.49 -11.26 13.99
CA GLN A 412 37.27 -10.82 14.65
C GLN A 412 36.14 -11.84 14.42
N ARG A 413 35.44 -12.19 15.47
CA ARG A 413 34.29 -13.11 15.39
C ARG A 413 33.01 -12.37 14.92
N PRO A 414 32.08 -13.04 14.23
CA PRO A 414 30.85 -12.47 13.77
C PRO A 414 30.01 -11.73 14.84
N VAL A 415 29.91 -12.29 16.05
CA VAL A 415 29.17 -11.64 17.15
C VAL A 415 29.84 -10.33 17.61
N ARG A 416 31.16 -10.26 17.58
CA ARG A 416 31.88 -9.01 17.91
C ARG A 416 31.64 -7.95 16.83
N LYS A 417 31.57 -8.39 15.56
CA LYS A 417 31.22 -7.48 14.47
C LYS A 417 29.77 -7.01 14.59
N LEU A 418 28.84 -7.89 14.89
CA LEU A 418 27.43 -7.53 15.16
C LEU A 418 27.34 -6.49 16.30
N ARG A 419 28.07 -6.71 17.40
CA ARG A 419 28.12 -5.75 18.50
C ARG A 419 28.66 -4.39 18.08
N GLU A 420 29.75 -4.34 17.29
CA GLU A 420 30.32 -3.11 16.76
C GLU A 420 29.29 -2.34 15.91
N ILE A 421 28.55 -3.06 15.05
CA ILE A 421 27.50 -2.45 14.21
C ILE A 421 26.35 -1.95 15.08
N ALA A 422 25.86 -2.78 16.00
CA ALA A 422 24.75 -2.45 16.89
C ALA A 422 25.06 -1.23 17.79
N GLN A 423 26.31 -1.13 18.28
CA GLN A 423 26.78 0.05 19.02
C GLN A 423 26.79 1.30 18.11
N ALA A 424 27.33 1.20 16.89
CA ALA A 424 27.34 2.31 15.96
C ALA A 424 25.92 2.77 15.58
N MET A 425 24.95 1.85 15.44
CA MET A 425 23.54 2.20 15.25
C MET A 425 22.97 2.91 16.49
N GLY A 426 23.28 2.42 17.68
CA GLY A 426 22.87 3.06 18.94
C GLY A 426 23.42 4.47 19.09
N ASP A 427 24.70 4.67 18.82
CA ASP A 427 25.42 5.91 19.08
C ASP A 427 25.13 6.98 18.00
N HIS A 428 25.02 6.62 16.74
CA HIS A 428 24.97 7.57 15.64
C HIS A 428 23.62 7.65 14.92
N VAL A 429 22.79 6.60 14.96
CA VAL A 429 21.50 6.56 14.25
C VAL A 429 20.34 6.79 15.22
N THR A 430 20.17 5.89 16.20
CA THR A 430 19.00 5.92 17.08
C THR A 430 19.15 6.86 18.26
N ARG A 431 20.37 7.17 18.65
CA ARG A 431 20.74 7.92 19.84
C ARG A 431 20.32 7.23 21.15
N ILE A 432 20.13 5.92 21.10
CA ILE A 432 19.84 5.05 22.27
C ILE A 432 21.10 4.23 22.56
N THR A 433 21.98 4.83 23.34
CA THR A 433 23.28 4.24 23.68
C THR A 433 23.16 3.16 24.77
N GLY A 434 24.18 2.32 24.90
CA GLY A 434 24.30 1.32 25.97
C GLY A 434 23.38 0.10 25.85
N ARG A 435 22.60 -0.04 24.77
CA ARG A 435 21.63 -1.14 24.53
C ARG A 435 21.93 -1.89 23.22
N TRP A 436 23.20 -2.26 23.03
CA TRP A 436 23.60 -2.93 21.78
C TRP A 436 22.89 -4.26 21.55
N GLU A 437 22.49 -4.98 22.61
CA GLU A 437 21.74 -6.22 22.53
C GLU A 437 20.37 -6.02 21.87
N MET A 438 19.68 -4.95 22.25
CA MET A 438 18.40 -4.59 21.66
C MET A 438 18.56 -4.27 20.17
N HIS A 439 19.56 -3.48 19.80
CA HIS A 439 19.85 -3.18 18.41
C HIS A 439 20.27 -4.43 17.62
N ALA A 440 21.05 -5.34 18.25
CA ALA A 440 21.42 -6.61 17.64
C ALA A 440 20.21 -7.52 17.37
N ILE A 441 19.24 -7.59 18.28
CA ILE A 441 17.98 -8.33 18.07
C ILE A 441 17.20 -7.74 16.90
N PHE A 442 17.06 -6.42 16.83
CA PHE A 442 16.39 -5.75 15.73
C PHE A 442 17.10 -6.01 14.40
N ASP A 443 18.40 -5.83 14.37
CA ASP A 443 19.24 -6.08 13.20
C ASP A 443 19.11 -7.52 12.68
N LEU A 444 19.24 -8.51 13.56
CA LEU A 444 19.10 -9.92 13.18
C LEU A 444 17.70 -10.23 12.64
N THR A 445 16.66 -9.66 13.27
CA THR A 445 15.29 -9.86 12.80
C THR A 445 15.11 -9.29 11.41
N LEU A 446 15.57 -8.05 11.18
CA LEU A 446 15.47 -7.38 9.89
C LEU A 446 16.27 -8.10 8.79
N HIS A 447 17.48 -8.59 9.08
CA HIS A 447 18.37 -9.25 8.11
C HIS A 447 18.12 -10.77 7.97
N SER A 448 17.06 -11.32 8.57
CA SER A 448 16.70 -12.72 8.39
C SER A 448 16.15 -12.99 6.99
N VAL A 449 16.36 -14.22 6.50
CA VAL A 449 15.92 -14.66 5.17
C VAL A 449 14.53 -15.29 5.22
N LEU A 450 13.86 -15.47 4.08
CA LEU A 450 12.51 -16.05 4.07
C LEU A 450 12.51 -17.57 4.27
N SER A 451 13.44 -18.28 3.65
CA SER A 451 13.54 -19.74 3.73
C SER A 451 14.92 -20.19 3.31
N PHE A 452 15.33 -21.35 3.75
CA PHE A 452 16.64 -21.94 3.42
C PHE A 452 16.64 -23.45 3.64
N LYS A 453 17.63 -24.16 3.04
CA LYS A 453 17.84 -25.59 3.27
C LYS A 453 18.76 -25.82 4.46
N PHE A 454 18.38 -26.71 5.35
CA PHE A 454 19.15 -27.08 6.53
C PHE A 454 18.93 -28.56 6.85
N ASN A 455 20.00 -29.33 7.03
CA ASN A 455 19.96 -30.75 7.34
C ASN A 455 19.05 -31.55 6.40
N GLY A 456 19.18 -31.31 5.09
CA GLY A 456 18.39 -31.96 4.05
C GLY A 456 16.91 -31.53 3.94
N LYS A 457 16.46 -30.60 4.78
CA LYS A 457 15.09 -30.11 4.86
C LYS A 457 14.97 -28.66 4.41
N LEU A 458 13.87 -28.29 3.75
CA LEU A 458 13.53 -26.88 3.51
C LEU A 458 12.89 -26.29 4.77
N ILE A 459 13.55 -25.34 5.40
CA ILE A 459 13.00 -24.51 6.46
C ILE A 459 12.19 -23.42 5.80
N ARG A 460 10.86 -23.57 5.79
CA ARG A 460 9.92 -22.64 5.12
C ARG A 460 9.83 -21.32 5.86
N ARG A 461 9.85 -21.34 7.19
CA ARG A 461 9.95 -20.18 8.04
C ARG A 461 11.42 -19.91 8.37
N GLY A 462 12.10 -19.14 7.53
CA GLY A 462 13.48 -18.69 7.77
C GLY A 462 13.56 -17.31 8.44
N TRP A 463 12.47 -16.53 8.44
CA TRP A 463 12.42 -15.23 9.08
C TRP A 463 12.29 -15.31 10.59
N LEU A 464 12.91 -14.35 11.27
CA LEU A 464 12.88 -14.24 12.72
C LEU A 464 11.67 -13.43 13.21
N GLN A 465 11.22 -13.81 14.41
CA GLN A 465 10.28 -13.03 15.21
C GLN A 465 10.93 -12.76 16.57
N SER A 466 11.00 -11.49 16.94
CA SER A 466 11.57 -11.08 18.21
C SER A 466 10.59 -10.30 19.07
N CYS A 467 10.80 -10.37 20.40
CA CYS A 467 10.01 -9.63 21.37
C CYS A 467 10.95 -8.87 22.31
N VAL A 468 10.82 -7.54 22.33
CA VAL A 468 11.55 -6.68 23.29
C VAL A 468 10.51 -5.95 24.13
N TYR A 469 10.53 -6.23 25.42
CA TYR A 469 9.56 -5.69 26.36
C TYR A 469 10.23 -5.11 27.60
N GLY A 470 9.50 -4.32 28.36
CA GLY A 470 10.04 -3.75 29.58
C GLY A 470 9.51 -2.37 29.88
N ASP A 471 10.14 -1.66 30.79
CA ASP A 471 9.67 -0.38 31.31
C ASP A 471 9.46 0.68 30.22
N THR A 472 8.58 1.63 30.51
CA THR A 472 8.35 2.78 29.64
C THR A 472 9.61 3.64 29.54
N ARG A 473 9.74 4.43 28.46
CA ARG A 473 10.87 5.35 28.24
C ARG A 473 12.26 4.70 28.18
N THR A 474 12.34 3.43 27.88
CA THR A 474 13.62 2.71 27.68
C THR A 474 14.16 2.80 26.25
N GLY A 475 13.47 3.52 25.34
CA GLY A 475 13.93 3.77 23.97
C GLY A 475 13.55 2.69 22.94
N LYS A 476 12.75 1.67 23.30
CA LYS A 476 12.37 0.54 22.42
C LYS A 476 11.76 1.00 21.10
N SER A 477 10.66 1.76 21.18
CA SER A 477 9.91 2.22 19.99
C SER A 477 10.70 3.22 19.17
N GLU A 478 11.45 4.10 19.82
CA GLU A 478 12.27 5.10 19.13
C GLU A 478 13.44 4.42 18.40
N ALA A 479 14.12 3.48 19.03
CA ALA A 479 15.20 2.73 18.38
C ALA A 479 14.70 1.99 17.14
N ALA A 480 13.56 1.30 17.24
CA ALA A 480 12.97 0.60 16.11
C ALA A 480 12.58 1.56 14.97
N ARG A 481 11.94 2.69 15.29
CA ARG A 481 11.52 3.71 14.30
C ARG A 481 12.70 4.32 13.56
N GLN A 482 13.75 4.70 14.28
CA GLN A 482 14.94 5.30 13.68
C GLN A 482 15.72 4.29 12.84
N LEU A 483 15.80 3.02 13.25
CA LEU A 483 16.42 1.98 12.44
C LEU A 483 15.66 1.72 11.15
N LEU A 484 14.33 1.57 11.19
CA LEU A 484 13.53 1.41 9.97
C LEU A 484 13.70 2.60 9.01
N ARG A 485 13.72 3.83 9.56
CA ARG A 485 13.97 5.04 8.76
C ARG A 485 15.37 5.02 8.14
N HIS A 486 16.38 4.67 8.90
CA HIS A 486 17.75 4.58 8.41
C HIS A 486 17.94 3.52 7.34
N TYR A 487 17.26 2.38 7.47
CA TYR A 487 17.31 1.29 6.49
C TYR A 487 16.39 1.53 5.29
N GLY A 488 15.51 2.52 5.34
CA GLY A 488 14.55 2.82 4.29
C GLY A 488 13.59 1.68 3.98
N ALA A 489 13.27 0.83 4.99
CA ALA A 489 12.44 -0.35 4.77
C ALA A 489 11.74 -0.79 6.06
N GLY A 490 10.55 -1.40 5.89
CA GLY A 490 9.71 -1.86 7.00
C GLY A 490 8.70 -0.80 7.45
N GLU A 491 7.77 -1.20 8.30
CA GLU A 491 6.67 -0.38 8.82
C GLU A 491 6.52 -0.57 10.32
N ILE A 492 6.15 0.49 11.04
CA ILE A 492 5.82 0.43 12.47
C ILE A 492 4.34 0.73 12.67
N VAL A 493 3.67 -0.09 13.47
CA VAL A 493 2.25 0.05 13.78
C VAL A 493 2.03 -0.04 15.28
N GLY A 494 1.23 0.87 15.87
CA GLY A 494 0.89 0.86 17.28
C GLY A 494 -0.29 -0.09 17.58
N GLY A 495 -0.12 -1.01 18.52
CA GLY A 495 -1.16 -1.93 18.97
C GLY A 495 -2.37 -1.25 19.61
N GLU A 496 -2.20 -0.08 20.21
CA GLU A 496 -3.33 0.69 20.79
C GLU A 496 -4.34 1.16 19.74
N SER A 497 -3.86 1.49 18.55
CA SER A 497 -4.69 1.99 17.45
C SER A 497 -5.08 0.89 16.44
N ALA A 498 -4.46 -0.27 16.52
CA ALA A 498 -4.64 -1.36 15.56
C ALA A 498 -5.58 -2.43 16.11
N SER A 499 -6.71 -2.64 15.44
CA SER A 499 -7.53 -3.85 15.62
C SER A 499 -6.88 -5.05 14.91
N TYR A 500 -7.31 -6.28 15.26
CA TYR A 500 -6.92 -7.48 14.49
C TYR A 500 -7.12 -7.28 12.97
N ALA A 501 -8.25 -6.68 12.57
CA ALA A 501 -8.51 -6.38 11.16
C ALA A 501 -7.51 -5.37 10.56
N GLY A 502 -7.00 -4.43 11.33
CA GLY A 502 -5.96 -3.49 10.90
C GLY A 502 -4.59 -4.14 10.75
N LEU A 503 -4.26 -5.10 11.62
CA LEU A 503 -2.98 -5.83 11.59
C LEU A 503 -2.99 -6.95 10.54
N VAL A 504 -4.03 -7.75 10.51
CA VAL A 504 -4.09 -9.00 9.73
C VAL A 504 -5.02 -8.86 8.54
N GLY A 505 -6.17 -8.26 8.75
CA GLY A 505 -7.20 -8.12 7.74
C GLY A 505 -8.56 -8.64 8.21
N GLY A 506 -9.56 -8.37 7.42
CA GLY A 506 -10.93 -8.78 7.73
C GLY A 506 -11.92 -8.35 6.68
N LEU A 507 -13.17 -8.69 6.91
CA LEU A 507 -14.28 -8.18 6.13
C LEU A 507 -14.58 -6.74 6.58
N GLN A 508 -14.55 -5.82 5.65
CA GLN A 508 -14.93 -4.43 5.85
C GLN A 508 -16.12 -4.08 4.96
N GLN A 509 -17.05 -3.32 5.50
CA GLN A 509 -18.15 -2.77 4.73
C GLN A 509 -17.70 -1.46 4.10
N LEU A 510 -17.49 -1.47 2.79
CA LEU A 510 -16.99 -0.33 2.03
C LEU A 510 -18.07 0.09 1.02
N GLY A 511 -18.39 1.39 0.99
CA GLY A 511 -19.24 1.96 -0.05
C GLY A 511 -20.72 1.55 -0.02
N GLY A 512 -21.30 1.25 1.16
CA GLY A 512 -22.72 0.90 1.28
C GLY A 512 -22.98 -0.42 2.00
N LYS A 513 -23.70 -1.37 1.39
CA LYS A 513 -24.06 -2.65 2.01
C LYS A 513 -23.09 -3.81 1.70
N GLU A 514 -21.98 -3.54 1.03
CA GLU A 514 -21.12 -4.57 0.50
C GLU A 514 -19.92 -4.88 1.40
N TRP A 515 -19.62 -6.16 1.54
CA TRP A 515 -18.50 -6.67 2.31
C TRP A 515 -17.33 -7.00 1.38
N VAL A 516 -16.16 -6.48 1.69
CA VAL A 516 -14.92 -6.73 0.95
C VAL A 516 -13.86 -7.23 1.92
N VAL A 517 -13.11 -8.25 1.53
CA VAL A 517 -11.91 -8.67 2.27
C VAL A 517 -10.84 -7.62 2.04
N THR A 518 -10.33 -7.04 3.12
CA THR A 518 -9.19 -6.13 3.09
C THR A 518 -8.07 -6.67 3.95
N TRP A 519 -6.86 -6.61 3.45
CA TRP A 519 -5.68 -7.10 4.15
C TRP A 519 -5.08 -6.02 5.05
N GLY A 520 -4.58 -6.44 6.21
CA GLY A 520 -3.96 -5.57 7.19
C GLY A 520 -2.48 -5.32 6.91
N VAL A 521 -1.82 -4.59 7.83
CA VAL A 521 -0.42 -4.15 7.67
C VAL A 521 0.54 -5.32 7.51
N ILE A 522 0.35 -6.42 8.24
CA ILE A 522 1.28 -7.57 8.23
C ILE A 522 1.28 -8.27 6.86
N PRO A 523 0.14 -8.73 6.30
CA PRO A 523 0.13 -9.30 4.95
C PRO A 523 0.57 -8.33 3.85
N LEU A 524 0.24 -7.04 3.99
CA LEU A 524 0.67 -6.00 3.04
C LEU A 524 2.18 -5.73 3.08
N ASN A 525 2.89 -6.28 4.06
CA ASN A 525 4.34 -6.30 4.17
C ASN A 525 4.92 -7.72 3.96
N ASP A 526 4.28 -8.57 3.15
CA ASP A 526 4.86 -9.88 2.80
C ASP A 526 6.29 -9.71 2.26
N ARG A 527 7.21 -10.56 2.70
CA ARG A 527 8.65 -10.52 2.40
C ARG A 527 9.41 -9.33 3.03
N ARG A 528 8.74 -8.42 3.72
CA ARG A 528 9.30 -7.22 4.37
C ARG A 528 9.34 -7.37 5.90
N ALA A 529 9.32 -6.27 6.62
CA ALA A 529 9.37 -6.24 8.07
C ALA A 529 8.28 -5.33 8.65
N VAL A 530 7.74 -5.72 9.79
CA VAL A 530 6.78 -4.92 10.57
C VAL A 530 7.21 -4.91 12.03
N VAL A 531 7.24 -3.72 12.61
CA VAL A 531 7.33 -3.53 14.06
C VAL A 531 5.93 -3.33 14.60
N VAL A 532 5.49 -4.21 15.50
CA VAL A 532 4.23 -4.06 16.23
C VAL A 532 4.56 -3.51 17.61
N ASP A 533 4.31 -2.22 17.79
CA ASP A 533 4.54 -1.53 19.05
C ASP A 533 3.33 -1.65 19.98
N GLU A 534 3.53 -1.59 21.28
CA GLU A 534 2.47 -1.62 22.29
C GLU A 534 1.54 -2.86 22.20
N ILE A 535 2.14 -4.04 21.99
CA ILE A 535 1.35 -5.29 21.90
C ILE A 535 0.56 -5.61 23.17
N SER A 536 0.90 -4.99 24.30
CA SER A 536 0.14 -5.08 25.56
C SER A 536 -1.32 -4.61 25.41
N ALA A 537 -1.63 -3.81 24.39
CA ALA A 537 -3.00 -3.37 24.08
C ALA A 537 -3.82 -4.44 23.33
N LEU A 538 -3.17 -5.40 22.67
CA LEU A 538 -3.85 -6.49 21.97
C LEU A 538 -4.43 -7.49 22.95
N SER A 539 -5.60 -8.03 22.65
CA SER A 539 -6.18 -9.13 23.42
C SER A 539 -5.38 -10.43 23.24
N TYR A 540 -5.45 -11.33 24.20
CA TYR A 540 -4.86 -12.68 24.05
C TYR A 540 -5.48 -13.47 22.91
N GLU A 541 -6.76 -13.25 22.63
CA GLU A 541 -7.48 -13.86 21.53
C GLU A 541 -6.93 -13.35 20.17
N ASP A 542 -6.69 -12.05 20.02
CA ASP A 542 -6.11 -11.47 18.81
C ASP A 542 -4.69 -12.03 18.56
N ILE A 543 -3.87 -12.16 19.62
CA ILE A 543 -2.53 -12.76 19.52
C ILE A 543 -2.64 -14.21 19.07
N GLY A 544 -3.56 -14.99 19.67
CA GLY A 544 -3.80 -16.39 19.33
C GLY A 544 -4.28 -16.57 17.88
N HIS A 545 -5.13 -15.68 17.38
CA HIS A 545 -5.61 -15.71 16.00
C HIS A 545 -4.52 -15.45 14.97
N MET A 546 -3.39 -14.87 15.36
CA MET A 546 -2.22 -14.70 14.49
C MET A 546 -1.32 -15.93 14.40
N SER A 547 -1.71 -17.06 14.96
CA SER A 547 -0.90 -18.27 15.05
C SER A 547 -0.46 -18.80 13.69
N ASP A 548 -1.37 -18.95 12.73
CA ASP A 548 -1.06 -19.45 11.37
C ASP A 548 -0.13 -18.49 10.62
N LEU A 549 -0.41 -17.21 10.70
CA LEU A 549 0.42 -16.15 10.15
C LEU A 549 1.86 -16.22 10.69
N ARG A 550 2.01 -16.43 12.00
CA ARG A 550 3.30 -16.48 12.68
C ARG A 550 4.08 -17.75 12.38
N ASN A 551 3.41 -18.87 12.11
CA ASN A 551 4.03 -20.15 11.79
C ASN A 551 4.30 -20.32 10.30
N ASP A 552 3.26 -20.17 9.51
CA ASP A 552 3.26 -20.56 8.09
C ASP A 552 3.42 -19.38 7.15
N GLY A 553 3.28 -18.15 7.66
CA GLY A 553 3.29 -16.93 6.85
C GLY A 553 2.13 -16.86 5.87
N VAL A 554 0.96 -17.38 6.26
CA VAL A 554 -0.28 -17.35 5.47
C VAL A 554 -1.41 -16.87 6.35
N VAL A 555 -2.19 -15.94 5.82
CA VAL A 555 -3.45 -15.49 6.43
C VAL A 555 -4.60 -16.04 5.63
N ARG A 556 -5.61 -16.58 6.32
CA ARG A 556 -6.87 -17.07 5.75
C ARG A 556 -8.03 -16.36 6.42
N ILE A 557 -8.91 -15.79 5.61
CA ILE A 557 -10.16 -15.22 6.07
C ILE A 557 -11.29 -16.09 5.54
N SER A 558 -12.01 -16.76 6.46
CA SER A 558 -13.08 -17.71 6.14
C SER A 558 -14.36 -17.25 6.85
N LYS A 559 -15.06 -16.29 6.26
CA LYS A 559 -16.37 -15.84 6.75
C LYS A 559 -17.40 -15.93 5.62
N ILE A 560 -17.82 -14.81 5.03
CA ILE A 560 -18.73 -14.78 3.88
C ILE A 560 -17.99 -15.13 2.59
N GLN A 561 -16.73 -14.72 2.49
CA GLN A 561 -15.79 -15.05 1.41
C GLN A 561 -14.58 -15.78 2.00
N GLN A 562 -14.01 -16.71 1.23
CA GLN A 562 -12.80 -17.43 1.61
C GLN A 562 -11.65 -16.90 0.76
N GLU A 563 -10.72 -16.21 1.41
CA GLU A 563 -9.51 -15.70 0.76
C GLU A 563 -8.28 -16.03 1.59
N ALA A 564 -7.16 -16.21 0.93
CA ALA A 564 -5.87 -16.43 1.55
C ALA A 564 -4.79 -15.60 0.87
N THR A 565 -3.84 -15.10 1.66
CA THR A 565 -2.67 -14.38 1.14
C THR A 565 -1.42 -14.72 1.94
N HIS A 566 -0.26 -14.46 1.35
CA HIS A 566 1.01 -14.61 2.05
C HIS A 566 1.26 -13.44 3.01
N ALA A 567 1.91 -13.77 4.13
CA ALA A 567 2.29 -12.83 5.17
C ALA A 567 3.62 -13.27 5.83
N ARG A 568 4.61 -13.55 5.00
CA ARG A 568 5.97 -13.96 5.39
C ARG A 568 6.75 -12.74 5.82
N THR A 569 6.40 -12.22 6.98
CA THR A 569 6.83 -10.91 7.46
C THR A 569 7.74 -11.08 8.68
N ARG A 570 8.89 -10.41 8.68
CA ARG A 570 9.78 -10.29 9.82
C ARG A 570 9.13 -9.40 10.85
N MET A 571 8.93 -9.90 12.06
CA MET A 571 8.19 -9.16 13.08
C MET A 571 9.03 -8.87 14.31
N ILE A 572 9.05 -7.60 14.70
CA ILE A 572 9.59 -7.13 15.96
C ILE A 572 8.41 -6.69 16.81
N TRP A 573 8.22 -7.34 17.95
CA TRP A 573 7.16 -7.04 18.88
C TRP A 573 7.71 -6.23 20.04
N LEU A 574 7.12 -5.06 20.30
CA LEU A 574 7.49 -4.16 21.39
C LEU A 574 6.35 -4.06 22.41
N ALA A 575 6.71 -4.09 23.68
CA ALA A 575 5.71 -4.00 24.73
C ALA A 575 6.20 -3.32 26.00
N ASN A 576 5.23 -2.81 26.74
CA ASN A 576 5.36 -2.55 28.18
C ASN A 576 4.59 -3.64 28.95
N PRO A 577 4.89 -3.90 30.23
CA PRO A 577 4.07 -4.78 31.05
C PRO A 577 2.61 -4.33 31.04
N ARG A 578 1.67 -5.30 31.01
CA ARG A 578 0.24 -5.01 30.99
C ARG A 578 -0.21 -4.29 32.26
N ASN A 579 -1.35 -3.60 32.17
CA ASN A 579 -2.03 -2.94 33.30
C ASN A 579 -1.18 -1.87 34.04
N GLY A 580 -0.28 -1.19 33.32
CA GLY A 580 0.57 -0.16 33.90
C GLY A 580 1.62 -0.70 34.89
N GLY A 581 1.88 -2.01 34.89
CA GLY A 581 2.94 -2.64 35.69
C GLY A 581 4.33 -2.20 35.23
N ASN A 582 5.33 -2.54 36.04
CA ASN A 582 6.74 -2.37 35.73
C ASN A 582 7.48 -3.70 35.85
N MET A 583 8.72 -3.76 35.37
CA MET A 583 9.50 -5.01 35.38
C MET A 583 9.90 -5.43 36.79
N GLY A 584 9.97 -4.52 37.77
CA GLY A 584 10.35 -4.82 39.17
C GLY A 584 9.36 -5.73 39.93
N GLN A 585 8.17 -5.99 39.36
CA GLN A 585 7.23 -6.97 39.95
C GLN A 585 7.61 -8.43 39.68
N PHE A 586 8.54 -8.69 38.77
CA PHE A 586 9.00 -10.03 38.42
C PHE A 586 10.37 -10.31 38.99
N THR A 587 10.55 -11.44 39.65
CA THR A 587 11.89 -11.90 40.12
C THR A 587 12.81 -12.15 38.95
N TYR A 588 12.28 -12.75 37.90
CA TYR A 588 12.97 -12.96 36.62
C TYR A 588 12.19 -12.29 35.53
N GLY A 589 12.84 -11.46 34.71
CA GLY A 589 12.18 -10.72 33.65
C GLY A 589 11.51 -11.61 32.62
N VAL A 590 12.02 -12.82 32.40
CA VAL A 590 11.43 -13.82 31.49
C VAL A 590 10.00 -14.21 31.89
N ASP A 591 9.67 -14.19 33.18
CA ASP A 591 8.32 -14.53 33.66
C ASP A 591 7.24 -13.50 33.24
N ALA A 592 7.64 -12.28 32.83
CA ALA A 592 6.74 -11.28 32.31
C ALA A 592 6.15 -11.65 30.94
N LEU A 593 6.74 -12.57 30.20
CA LEU A 593 6.22 -13.01 28.90
C LEU A 593 4.84 -13.66 29.01
N ARG A 594 4.60 -14.42 30.08
CA ARG A 594 3.34 -15.13 30.26
C ARG A 594 2.14 -14.21 30.44
N PRO A 595 2.14 -13.24 31.37
CA PRO A 595 1.07 -12.26 31.45
C PRO A 595 1.04 -11.29 30.25
N LEU A 596 2.12 -11.13 29.49
CA LEU A 596 2.15 -10.25 28.33
C LEU A 596 1.49 -10.91 27.11
N ILE A 597 1.82 -12.15 26.80
CA ILE A 597 1.41 -12.85 25.56
C ILE A 597 0.23 -13.78 25.81
N GLY A 598 0.14 -14.43 26.97
CA GLY A 598 -0.90 -15.36 27.35
C GLY A 598 -0.53 -16.81 27.09
N ALA A 599 -0.80 -17.33 25.87
CA ALA A 599 -0.60 -18.73 25.54
C ALA A 599 0.88 -19.10 25.39
N MET A 600 1.24 -20.28 25.93
CA MET A 600 2.63 -20.80 25.87
C MET A 600 3.08 -21.05 24.44
N GLU A 601 2.18 -21.50 23.57
CA GLU A 601 2.47 -21.74 22.15
C GLU A 601 2.82 -20.45 21.41
N ASP A 602 2.24 -19.32 21.80
CA ASP A 602 2.54 -18.02 21.20
C ASP A 602 3.89 -17.46 21.67
N ILE A 603 4.28 -17.77 22.91
CA ILE A 603 5.63 -17.45 23.41
C ILE A 603 6.68 -18.31 22.70
N ALA A 604 6.41 -19.57 22.47
CA ALA A 604 7.30 -20.51 21.79
C ALA A 604 7.69 -20.05 20.36
N ARG A 605 6.84 -19.24 19.71
CA ARG A 605 7.08 -18.73 18.34
C ARG A 605 8.14 -17.64 18.25
N PHE A 606 8.51 -17.02 19.37
CA PHE A 606 9.62 -16.06 19.35
C PHE A 606 10.95 -16.78 19.23
N ASP A 607 11.79 -16.27 18.33
CA ASP A 607 13.15 -16.75 18.13
C ASP A 607 14.11 -16.10 19.12
N LEU A 608 13.88 -14.82 19.44
CA LEU A 608 14.63 -14.04 20.41
C LEU A 608 13.66 -13.22 21.27
N ALA A 609 13.93 -13.15 22.55
CA ALA A 609 13.23 -12.26 23.46
C ALA A 609 14.21 -11.59 24.42
N MET A 610 13.87 -10.37 24.83
CA MET A 610 14.70 -9.58 25.76
C MET A 610 13.82 -8.67 26.61
N ALA A 611 14.15 -8.56 27.89
CA ALA A 611 13.59 -7.55 28.77
C ALA A 611 14.55 -6.36 28.89
N VAL A 612 13.98 -5.15 29.03
CA VAL A 612 14.73 -3.91 29.24
C VAL A 612 14.12 -3.08 30.37
N THR A 613 14.98 -2.54 31.24
CA THR A 613 14.57 -1.65 32.30
C THR A 613 15.33 -0.33 32.25
N MET A 614 14.87 0.65 33.02
CA MET A 614 15.59 1.92 33.14
C MET A 614 16.94 1.78 33.86
N HIS A 615 17.11 0.71 34.64
CA HIS A 615 18.31 0.46 35.46
C HIS A 615 19.43 -0.32 34.75
N ASP A 616 19.18 -0.77 33.50
CA ASP A 616 20.20 -1.50 32.72
C ASP A 616 21.38 -0.61 32.32
N ILE A 617 21.16 0.72 32.28
CA ILE A 617 22.17 1.70 31.89
C ILE A 617 22.44 2.63 33.06
N PRO A 618 23.71 2.82 33.47
CA PRO A 618 24.07 3.82 34.47
C PRO A 618 23.64 5.23 34.07
N ILE A 619 23.22 6.02 35.05
CA ILE A 619 22.66 7.38 34.82
C ILE A 619 23.68 8.30 34.12
N GLU A 620 24.96 8.07 34.34
CA GLU A 620 26.06 8.79 33.73
C GLU A 620 26.10 8.62 32.21
N GLN A 621 25.70 7.46 31.70
CA GLN A 621 25.70 7.18 30.25
C GLN A 621 24.56 7.91 29.51
N TYR A 622 23.47 8.28 30.20
CA TYR A 622 22.41 9.06 29.58
C TYR A 622 22.82 10.52 29.33
N ASN A 623 23.84 11.00 30.04
CA ASN A 623 24.24 12.41 30.01
C ASN A 623 25.60 12.62 29.32
N VAL A 624 26.08 11.62 28.59
CA VAL A 624 27.31 11.77 27.79
C VAL A 624 27.01 12.59 26.54
N ALA A 625 27.78 13.66 26.33
CA ALA A 625 27.70 14.42 25.09
C ALA A 625 28.04 13.53 23.90
N THR A 626 27.12 13.42 22.96
CA THR A 626 27.34 12.62 21.77
C THR A 626 28.21 13.41 20.78
N GLU A 627 29.44 13.00 20.58
CA GLU A 627 30.28 13.58 19.52
C GLU A 627 29.64 13.33 18.15
N GLN A 628 29.64 14.34 17.29
CA GLN A 628 29.24 14.19 15.89
C GLN A 628 30.37 13.48 15.16
N GLY A 629 30.41 12.16 15.27
CA GLY A 629 31.33 11.31 14.51
C GLY A 629 30.81 11.02 13.11
N GLU A 630 31.71 10.68 12.19
CA GLU A 630 31.37 10.25 10.84
C GLU A 630 30.53 8.96 10.89
N LEU A 631 29.42 8.92 10.17
CA LEU A 631 28.51 7.77 10.14
C LEU A 631 29.19 6.60 9.38
N LYS A 632 29.71 5.64 10.12
CA LYS A 632 30.47 4.50 9.58
C LYS A 632 29.65 3.61 8.62
N TYR A 633 28.35 3.52 8.87
CA TYR A 633 27.40 2.70 8.12
C TYR A 633 26.28 3.62 7.61
N SER A 634 26.42 4.10 6.36
CA SER A 634 25.43 5.00 5.76
C SER A 634 24.06 4.32 5.57
N ALA A 635 23.00 5.12 5.44
CA ALA A 635 21.65 4.64 5.14
C ALA A 635 21.62 3.79 3.87
N GLU A 636 22.29 4.26 2.81
CA GLU A 636 22.39 3.54 1.54
C GLU A 636 23.07 2.17 1.67
N MET A 637 24.21 2.09 2.38
CA MET A 637 24.89 0.81 2.64
C MET A 637 23.98 -0.14 3.42
N CYS A 638 23.30 0.36 4.44
CA CYS A 638 22.40 -0.43 5.26
C CYS A 638 21.20 -0.91 4.45
N HIS A 639 20.62 -0.06 3.63
CA HIS A 639 19.55 -0.42 2.71
C HIS A 639 19.98 -1.49 1.71
N ASN A 640 21.14 -1.32 1.07
CA ASN A 640 21.67 -2.29 0.10
C ASN A 640 21.92 -3.67 0.75
N LEU A 641 22.47 -3.71 1.96
CA LEU A 641 22.63 -4.99 2.68
C LEU A 641 21.29 -5.64 3.01
N LEU A 642 20.33 -4.85 3.47
CA LEU A 642 18.99 -5.33 3.79
C LEU A 642 18.31 -5.92 2.56
N MET A 643 18.32 -5.21 1.44
CA MET A 643 17.75 -5.66 0.17
C MET A 643 18.46 -6.90 -0.36
N TRP A 644 19.79 -6.97 -0.23
CA TRP A 644 20.55 -8.16 -0.56
C TRP A 644 20.11 -9.37 0.27
N CYS A 645 19.88 -9.24 1.58
CA CYS A 645 19.37 -10.31 2.43
C CYS A 645 17.96 -10.74 2.04
N TRP A 646 17.07 -9.77 1.77
CA TRP A 646 15.66 -10.02 1.51
C TRP A 646 15.37 -10.69 0.17
N THR A 647 16.27 -10.53 -0.79
CA THR A 647 16.15 -11.09 -2.14
C THR A 647 16.76 -12.49 -2.29
N ARG A 648 17.48 -13.00 -1.26
CA ARG A 648 18.11 -14.33 -1.33
C ARG A 648 17.05 -15.44 -1.39
N LYS A 649 17.25 -16.35 -2.35
CA LYS A 649 16.46 -17.56 -2.53
C LYS A 649 17.04 -18.71 -1.68
N PRO A 650 16.28 -19.77 -1.36
CA PRO A 650 16.78 -20.89 -0.56
C PRO A 650 18.06 -21.53 -1.11
N GLU A 651 18.24 -21.58 -2.42
CA GLU A 651 19.42 -22.13 -3.10
C GLU A 651 20.66 -21.29 -2.94
N GLN A 652 20.49 -20.00 -2.61
CA GLN A 652 21.56 -19.03 -2.40
C GLN A 652 22.03 -18.98 -0.93
N ILE A 653 21.48 -19.81 -0.06
CA ILE A 653 21.88 -19.90 1.34
C ILE A 653 22.57 -21.23 1.56
N VAL A 654 23.88 -21.17 1.77
CA VAL A 654 24.77 -22.34 1.82
C VAL A 654 25.27 -22.53 3.24
N TRP A 655 24.98 -23.68 3.79
CA TRP A 655 25.53 -24.14 5.05
C TRP A 655 26.79 -25.00 4.83
N THR A 656 27.87 -24.67 5.50
CA THR A 656 29.05 -25.55 5.46
C THR A 656 28.77 -26.81 6.31
N PRO A 657 29.36 -27.98 5.94
CA PRO A 657 29.14 -29.23 6.72
C PRO A 657 29.49 -29.10 8.20
N GLY A 658 30.53 -28.33 8.53
CA GLY A 658 30.90 -28.04 9.92
C GLY A 658 29.86 -27.18 10.65
N ALA A 659 29.16 -26.26 9.96
CA ALA A 659 28.10 -25.45 10.53
C ALA A 659 26.84 -26.26 10.82
N GLU A 660 26.43 -27.16 9.93
CA GLU A 660 25.28 -28.03 10.18
C GLU A 660 25.50 -28.93 11.41
N LYS A 661 26.67 -29.57 11.48
CA LYS A 661 27.02 -30.37 12.63
C LYS A 661 27.04 -29.55 13.94
N ALA A 662 27.67 -28.38 13.91
CA ALA A 662 27.72 -27.49 15.06
C ALA A 662 26.33 -27.10 15.55
N ALA A 663 25.38 -26.83 14.62
CA ALA A 663 24.01 -26.46 14.97
C ALA A 663 23.25 -27.60 15.66
N LEU A 664 23.44 -28.85 15.23
CA LEU A 664 22.83 -30.02 15.87
C LEU A 664 23.43 -30.31 17.27
N ASP A 665 24.75 -30.22 17.36
CA ASP A 665 25.48 -30.46 18.65
C ASP A 665 25.11 -29.38 19.67
N THR A 666 25.12 -28.11 19.29
CA THR A 666 24.79 -27.00 20.19
C THR A 666 23.31 -26.95 20.56
N ALA A 667 22.38 -27.37 19.64
CA ALA A 667 20.95 -27.45 19.94
C ALA A 667 20.67 -28.37 21.13
N THR A 668 21.39 -29.51 21.19
CA THR A 668 21.30 -30.46 22.34
C THR A 668 21.73 -29.80 23.64
N LEU A 669 22.83 -29.03 23.61
CA LEU A 669 23.35 -28.35 24.80
C LEU A 669 22.42 -27.24 25.27
N VAL A 670 21.92 -26.43 24.36
CA VAL A 670 20.98 -25.32 24.66
C VAL A 670 19.66 -25.88 25.21
N GLY A 671 19.10 -26.93 24.59
CA GLY A 671 17.88 -27.56 25.07
C GLY A 671 18.00 -28.15 26.51
N LYS A 672 19.21 -28.53 26.94
CA LYS A 672 19.46 -28.96 28.31
C LYS A 672 19.74 -27.83 29.30
N ALA A 673 20.05 -26.64 28.79
CA ALA A 673 20.49 -25.51 29.60
C ALA A 673 19.35 -24.63 30.09
N TYR A 674 18.16 -24.75 29.52
CA TYR A 674 16.99 -23.90 29.79
C TYR A 674 15.76 -24.74 30.09
N ILE A 675 14.88 -24.21 30.94
CA ILE A 675 13.55 -24.79 31.20
C ILE A 675 12.60 -24.42 30.08
N GLU A 676 11.55 -25.20 29.89
CA GLU A 676 10.52 -24.97 28.88
C GLU A 676 9.33 -24.10 29.38
N ASP A 677 9.45 -23.41 30.49
CA ASP A 677 8.45 -22.54 31.07
C ASP A 677 9.09 -21.22 31.55
N PRO A 678 8.89 -20.10 30.79
CA PRO A 678 8.20 -20.00 29.50
C PRO A 678 8.98 -20.63 28.34
N PRO A 679 8.31 -21.12 27.29
CA PRO A 679 8.90 -22.00 26.26
C PRO A 679 9.66 -21.24 25.16
N LEU A 680 10.58 -20.36 25.53
CA LEU A 680 11.47 -19.69 24.57
C LEU A 680 12.50 -20.68 23.99
N VAL A 681 12.93 -21.64 24.81
CA VAL A 681 13.79 -22.74 24.39
C VAL A 681 13.01 -24.03 24.58
N GLN A 682 12.75 -24.74 23.48
CA GLN A 682 12.15 -26.08 23.49
C GLN A 682 13.08 -27.08 22.79
N ALA A 683 13.28 -28.23 23.37
CA ALA A 683 14.16 -29.26 22.81
C ALA A 683 13.75 -29.69 21.38
N ALA A 684 12.46 -29.60 21.06
CA ALA A 684 11.91 -30.01 19.77
C ALA A 684 12.28 -29.06 18.62
N ASP A 685 12.37 -27.74 18.85
CA ASP A 685 12.49 -26.71 17.79
C ASP A 685 13.78 -25.88 17.89
N ILE A 686 14.53 -25.94 19.00
CA ILE A 686 15.71 -25.08 19.23
C ILE A 686 16.75 -25.18 18.12
N ARG A 687 16.90 -26.34 17.48
CA ARG A 687 17.82 -26.50 16.34
C ARG A 687 17.45 -25.58 15.16
N GLU A 688 16.16 -25.42 14.91
CA GLU A 688 15.68 -24.55 13.82
C GLU A 688 15.80 -23.07 14.21
N LYS A 689 15.58 -22.71 15.48
CA LYS A 689 15.83 -21.36 16.01
C LYS A 689 17.30 -20.98 15.86
N ILE A 690 18.22 -21.87 16.29
CA ILE A 690 19.66 -21.67 16.10
C ILE A 690 20.00 -21.50 14.64
N ALA A 691 19.45 -22.34 13.76
CA ALA A 691 19.67 -22.21 12.33
C ALA A 691 19.21 -20.87 11.77
N ARG A 692 18.01 -20.38 12.15
CA ARG A 692 17.50 -19.06 11.73
C ARG A 692 18.39 -17.91 12.22
N ILE A 693 18.79 -17.93 13.52
CA ILE A 693 19.63 -16.87 14.09
C ILE A 693 21.02 -16.89 13.45
N SER A 694 21.62 -18.07 13.24
CA SER A 694 22.93 -18.22 12.58
C SER A 694 22.92 -17.72 11.14
N THR A 695 21.85 -18.02 10.40
CA THR A 695 21.68 -17.52 9.02
C THR A 695 21.52 -16.00 9.01
N ALA A 696 20.73 -15.44 9.94
CA ALA A 696 20.57 -14.00 10.08
C ALA A 696 21.89 -13.30 10.46
N LEU A 697 22.71 -13.92 11.33
CA LEU A 697 24.02 -13.40 11.70
C LEU A 697 24.99 -13.42 10.49
N ALA A 698 24.99 -14.51 9.71
CA ALA A 698 25.78 -14.60 8.49
C ALA A 698 25.35 -13.54 7.46
N ALA A 699 24.06 -13.34 7.29
CA ALA A 699 23.50 -12.31 6.42
C ALA A 699 23.89 -10.90 6.88
N ARG A 700 23.71 -10.59 8.18
CA ARG A 700 24.01 -9.27 8.75
C ARG A 700 25.49 -8.91 8.68
N THR A 701 26.36 -9.91 8.77
CA THR A 701 27.81 -9.73 8.68
C THR A 701 28.35 -9.94 7.26
N PHE A 702 27.47 -9.89 6.26
CA PHE A 702 27.78 -10.03 4.83
C PHE A 702 28.74 -11.22 4.56
N SER A 703 28.45 -12.36 5.18
CA SER A 703 29.17 -13.60 4.94
C SER A 703 28.74 -14.19 3.61
N THR A 704 29.60 -14.07 2.60
CA THR A 704 29.24 -14.38 1.21
C THR A 704 30.34 -15.16 0.50
N ASP A 705 30.04 -15.70 -0.68
CA ASP A 705 30.99 -16.26 -1.63
C ASP A 705 31.70 -15.15 -2.46
N GLU A 706 32.54 -15.55 -3.37
CA GLU A 706 33.33 -14.61 -4.20
C GLU A 706 32.44 -13.80 -5.16
N THR A 707 31.29 -14.35 -5.57
CA THR A 707 30.33 -13.70 -6.47
C THR A 707 29.38 -12.76 -5.76
N HIS A 708 29.34 -12.77 -4.42
CA HIS A 708 28.39 -12.04 -3.59
C HIS A 708 26.90 -12.42 -3.81
N GLU A 709 26.66 -13.59 -4.40
CA GLU A 709 25.30 -14.06 -4.66
C GLU A 709 24.75 -14.94 -3.52
N LYS A 710 25.61 -15.54 -2.70
CA LYS A 710 25.21 -16.50 -1.70
C LYS A 710 25.50 -16.01 -0.29
N ILE A 711 24.64 -16.33 0.66
CA ILE A 711 24.92 -16.26 2.09
C ILE A 711 25.61 -17.56 2.50
N VAL A 712 26.80 -17.45 3.10
CA VAL A 712 27.58 -18.61 3.54
C VAL A 712 27.57 -18.71 5.07
N VAL A 713 26.87 -19.70 5.60
CA VAL A 713 26.80 -19.96 7.03
C VAL A 713 27.93 -20.89 7.43
N LYS A 714 28.85 -20.41 8.28
CA LYS A 714 30.03 -21.13 8.79
C LYS A 714 29.77 -21.51 10.23
N HIS A 715 30.58 -22.47 10.77
CA HIS A 715 30.48 -22.91 12.15
C HIS A 715 30.60 -21.79 13.19
N GLU A 716 31.40 -20.75 12.89
CA GLU A 716 31.56 -19.57 13.77
C GLU A 716 30.26 -18.78 13.91
N HIS A 717 29.41 -18.71 12.88
CA HIS A 717 28.10 -18.07 12.99
C HIS A 717 27.18 -18.83 13.94
N VAL A 718 27.27 -20.17 13.95
CA VAL A 718 26.48 -21.01 14.85
C VAL A 718 26.91 -20.80 16.30
N HIS A 719 28.20 -20.91 16.56
CA HIS A 719 28.74 -20.74 17.93
C HIS A 719 28.46 -19.30 18.44
N ASP A 720 28.55 -18.29 17.57
CA ASP A 720 28.29 -16.90 17.93
C ASP A 720 26.81 -16.63 18.14
N ALA A 721 25.93 -17.24 17.34
CA ALA A 721 24.48 -17.14 17.53
C ALA A 721 24.07 -17.74 18.88
N VAL A 722 24.62 -18.90 19.25
CA VAL A 722 24.38 -19.52 20.55
C VAL A 722 24.98 -18.69 21.68
N ALA A 723 26.21 -18.17 21.53
CA ALA A 723 26.82 -17.28 22.51
C ALA A 723 25.99 -16.00 22.75
N LEU A 724 25.46 -15.40 21.68
CA LEU A 724 24.57 -14.26 21.79
C LEU A 724 23.26 -14.61 22.53
N LEU A 725 22.65 -15.74 22.19
CA LEU A 725 21.46 -16.24 22.87
C LEU A 725 21.70 -16.42 24.36
N HIS A 726 22.81 -17.10 24.73
CA HIS A 726 23.19 -17.26 26.11
C HIS A 726 23.48 -15.93 26.82
N HIS A 727 24.15 -15.00 26.14
CA HIS A 727 24.40 -13.66 26.68
C HIS A 727 23.10 -12.94 27.03
N ILE A 728 22.16 -12.86 26.07
CA ILE A 728 20.86 -12.19 26.28
C ILE A 728 20.05 -12.87 27.38
N TYR A 729 20.01 -14.21 27.39
CA TYR A 729 19.21 -14.98 28.34
C TYR A 729 19.83 -15.06 29.75
N SER A 730 21.11 -14.70 29.89
CA SER A 730 21.82 -14.55 31.17
C SER A 730 21.91 -13.10 31.65
N MET A 731 21.31 -12.12 30.91
CA MET A 731 21.26 -10.75 31.40
C MET A 731 20.44 -10.66 32.68
N PRO A 732 20.91 -9.94 33.71
CA PRO A 732 20.22 -9.85 35.01
C PRO A 732 18.76 -9.44 34.91
N THR A 733 18.45 -8.50 33.99
CA THR A 733 17.09 -8.02 33.74
C THR A 733 16.21 -9.10 33.13
N PHE A 734 16.76 -10.01 32.33
CA PHE A 734 15.99 -11.07 31.70
C PHE A 734 15.94 -12.33 32.59
N GLY A 735 17.08 -12.74 33.17
CA GLY A 735 17.21 -13.78 34.20
C GLY A 735 16.73 -15.17 33.78
N TYR A 736 16.66 -15.51 32.51
CA TYR A 736 16.13 -16.81 32.06
C TYR A 736 17.09 -17.96 32.42
N ARG A 737 18.38 -17.69 32.36
CA ARG A 737 19.42 -18.67 32.79
C ARG A 737 19.33 -18.96 34.29
N ASP A 738 19.29 -17.93 35.12
CA ASP A 738 19.21 -18.04 36.56
C ASP A 738 17.95 -18.78 37.01
N ARG A 739 16.81 -18.39 36.39
CA ARG A 739 15.52 -19.08 36.57
C ARG A 739 15.60 -20.57 36.23
N SER A 740 16.32 -20.93 35.17
CA SER A 740 16.47 -22.32 34.75
C SER A 740 17.36 -23.09 35.73
N ASP A 741 18.45 -22.47 36.15
CA ASP A 741 19.39 -23.11 37.13
C ASP A 741 18.69 -23.34 38.48
N GLU A 742 17.91 -22.39 38.99
CA GLU A 742 17.11 -22.57 40.22
C GLU A 742 16.14 -23.75 40.08
N VAL A 743 15.38 -23.83 38.99
CA VAL A 743 14.43 -24.95 38.79
C VAL A 743 15.14 -26.28 38.63
N PHE A 744 16.32 -26.32 37.99
CA PHE A 744 17.10 -27.54 37.88
C PHE A 744 17.70 -27.97 39.21
N GLU A 745 18.15 -27.03 40.06
CA GLU A 745 18.62 -27.32 41.42
C GLU A 745 17.48 -27.86 42.28
N ASP A 746 16.32 -27.24 42.28
CA ASP A 746 15.12 -27.73 43.00
C ASP A 746 14.72 -29.15 42.56
N ARG A 747 14.75 -29.44 41.25
CA ARG A 747 14.46 -30.78 40.72
C ARG A 747 15.49 -31.80 41.20
N ARG A 748 16.78 -31.46 41.17
CA ARG A 748 17.87 -32.32 41.61
C ARG A 748 17.77 -32.58 43.12
N GLU A 749 17.48 -31.55 43.92
CA GLU A 749 17.25 -31.72 45.35
C GLU A 749 16.03 -32.63 45.61
N ALA A 750 14.95 -32.44 44.91
CA ALA A 750 13.77 -33.29 45.03
C ALA A 750 14.05 -34.75 44.63
N GLU A 751 14.88 -34.98 43.62
CA GLU A 751 15.27 -36.30 43.16
C GLU A 751 16.20 -36.99 44.18
N ASN A 752 17.19 -36.24 44.66
CA ASN A 752 18.08 -36.71 45.72
C ASN A 752 17.30 -37.07 47.00
N ASN A 753 16.34 -36.24 47.39
CA ASN A 753 15.46 -36.47 48.52
C ASN A 753 14.56 -37.72 48.31
N ARG A 754 14.09 -37.98 47.10
CA ARG A 754 13.38 -39.21 46.76
C ARG A 754 14.24 -40.45 46.90
N ASP A 755 15.45 -40.43 46.36
CA ASP A 755 16.39 -41.58 46.43
C ASP A 755 16.87 -41.86 47.85
N MET A 756 17.16 -40.81 48.62
CA MET A 756 17.48 -40.90 50.01
C MET A 756 16.32 -41.53 50.82
N MET A 757 15.08 -41.03 50.56
CA MET A 757 13.88 -41.52 51.24
C MET A 757 13.57 -42.97 50.85
N ARG A 758 13.78 -43.37 49.61
CA ARG A 758 13.61 -44.74 49.11
C ARG A 758 14.57 -45.69 49.88
N LYS A 759 15.84 -45.33 49.99
CA LYS A 759 16.85 -46.12 50.78
C LYS A 759 16.48 -46.17 52.26
N TYR A 760 16.01 -45.05 52.83
CA TYR A 760 15.60 -44.95 54.21
C TYR A 760 14.39 -45.83 54.53
N LEU A 761 13.37 -45.82 53.69
CA LEU A 761 12.17 -46.66 53.87
C LEU A 761 12.45 -48.15 53.63
N LEU A 762 13.39 -48.48 52.74
CA LEU A 762 13.85 -49.86 52.60
C LEU A 762 14.50 -50.38 53.84
N ALA A 763 15.31 -49.56 54.56
CA ALA A 763 15.92 -49.90 55.83
C ALA A 763 14.94 -49.87 57.02
N ASN A 764 13.82 -49.14 56.90
CA ASN A 764 12.78 -49.01 57.95
C ASN A 764 11.39 -49.49 57.46
N ARG A 765 11.29 -50.78 57.18
CA ARG A 765 10.12 -51.42 56.58
C ARG A 765 8.82 -51.21 57.39
N ASP A 766 8.88 -51.20 58.68
CA ASP A 766 7.72 -51.01 59.57
C ASP A 766 7.19 -49.56 59.45
N LEU A 767 8.11 -48.58 59.40
CA LEU A 767 7.70 -47.16 59.08
C LEU A 767 7.06 -47.06 57.71
N ALA A 768 7.62 -47.71 56.68
CA ALA A 768 7.04 -47.73 55.36
C ALA A 768 5.64 -48.37 55.36
N LYS A 769 5.44 -49.45 56.08
CA LYS A 769 4.14 -50.10 56.21
C LYS A 769 3.11 -49.20 56.94
N PHE A 770 3.54 -48.53 58.02
CA PHE A 770 2.76 -47.56 58.74
C PHE A 770 2.28 -46.42 57.85
N LEU A 771 3.20 -45.77 57.12
CA LEU A 771 2.92 -44.65 56.27
C LEU A 771 2.05 -45.02 55.08
N ARG A 772 2.02 -46.26 54.62
CA ARG A 772 1.07 -46.72 53.57
C ARG A 772 -0.38 -46.72 54.02
N SER A 773 -0.60 -47.03 55.28
CA SER A 773 -1.92 -47.20 55.84
C SER A 773 -2.48 -45.90 56.45
N ASN A 774 -1.63 -44.93 56.72
CA ASN A 774 -1.99 -43.69 57.41
C ASN A 774 -1.62 -42.48 56.62
N ALA A 775 -2.60 -41.80 55.97
CA ALA A 775 -2.39 -40.58 55.20
C ALA A 775 -2.13 -39.36 56.10
N THR A 776 -2.62 -39.41 57.33
CA THR A 776 -2.36 -38.43 58.39
C THR A 776 -2.05 -39.15 59.64
N PHE A 777 -1.16 -38.64 60.48
CA PHE A 777 -0.71 -39.30 61.74
C PHE A 777 -0.18 -38.26 62.73
N ARG A 778 -0.08 -38.66 63.97
CA ARG A 778 0.59 -37.94 65.06
C ARG A 778 1.90 -38.63 65.48
N ARG A 779 2.76 -37.91 66.14
CA ARG A 779 3.94 -38.54 66.70
C ARG A 779 3.60 -39.76 67.57
N GLN A 780 2.58 -39.65 68.40
CA GLN A 780 2.12 -40.74 69.29
C GLN A 780 1.77 -42.01 68.53
N ASP A 781 1.16 -41.89 67.35
CA ASP A 781 0.80 -43.05 66.52
C ASP A 781 2.04 -43.82 66.05
N ILE A 782 3.20 -43.10 65.80
CA ILE A 782 4.49 -43.75 65.52
C ILE A 782 5.07 -44.39 66.71
N GLU A 783 4.98 -43.76 67.90
CA GLU A 783 5.44 -44.36 69.22
C GLU A 783 4.71 -45.66 69.50
N GLU A 784 3.39 -45.67 69.39
CA GLU A 784 2.56 -46.81 69.71
C GLU A 784 2.66 -47.95 68.70
N ILE A 785 2.50 -47.66 67.39
CA ILE A 785 2.42 -48.72 66.38
C ILE A 785 3.78 -49.33 66.09
N LEU A 786 4.85 -48.50 66.08
CA LEU A 786 6.22 -49.00 65.89
C LEU A 786 6.94 -49.42 67.19
N ASN A 787 6.29 -49.33 68.35
CA ASN A 787 6.83 -49.63 69.68
C ASN A 787 8.24 -49.03 69.92
N THR A 788 8.29 -47.65 69.65
CA THR A 788 9.58 -46.94 69.67
C THR A 788 9.56 -45.77 70.67
N THR A 789 10.73 -45.27 71.04
CA THR A 789 10.83 -44.17 71.99
C THR A 789 10.41 -42.83 71.32
N ARG A 790 10.03 -41.87 72.15
CA ARG A 790 9.66 -40.49 71.68
C ARG A 790 10.78 -39.82 70.86
N GLU A 791 12.05 -40.11 71.28
CA GLU A 791 13.22 -39.57 70.58
C GLU A 791 13.32 -40.14 69.14
N ASP A 792 13.18 -41.47 69.05
CA ASP A 792 13.20 -42.18 67.76
C ASP A 792 12.02 -41.80 66.87
N ALA A 793 10.85 -41.68 67.44
CA ALA A 793 9.69 -41.19 66.65
C ALA A 793 9.92 -39.79 66.11
N ASN A 794 10.44 -38.85 66.91
CA ASN A 794 10.85 -37.52 66.48
C ASN A 794 11.95 -37.56 65.38
N ALA A 795 12.96 -38.42 65.55
CA ALA A 795 14.01 -38.59 64.55
C ALA A 795 13.47 -39.08 63.22
N LYS A 796 12.50 -39.99 63.19
CA LYS A 796 11.80 -40.47 61.99
C LYS A 796 11.00 -39.37 61.34
N ILE A 797 10.24 -38.63 62.12
CA ILE A 797 9.43 -37.47 61.63
C ILE A 797 10.32 -36.35 61.06
N ASN A 798 11.37 -35.99 61.77
CA ASN A 798 12.35 -35.00 61.31
C ASN A 798 13.07 -35.41 60.03
N LYS A 799 13.32 -36.69 59.82
CA LYS A 799 13.88 -37.24 58.59
C LYS A 799 12.89 -37.08 57.40
N LEU A 800 11.61 -37.37 57.65
CA LEU A 800 10.54 -37.16 56.65
C LEU A 800 10.34 -35.68 56.35
N TRP A 801 10.42 -34.82 57.37
CA TRP A 801 10.32 -33.37 57.18
C TRP A 801 11.49 -32.75 56.40
N SER A 802 12.69 -33.10 56.78
CA SER A 802 13.90 -32.62 56.09
C SER A 802 13.91 -33.00 54.61
N ALA A 803 13.28 -34.12 54.27
CA ALA A 803 13.10 -34.54 52.88
C ALA A 803 11.82 -33.95 52.20
N ARG A 804 11.06 -33.09 52.87
CA ARG A 804 9.79 -32.51 52.37
C ARG A 804 8.72 -33.58 52.01
N MET A 805 8.72 -34.71 52.70
CA MET A 805 7.82 -35.86 52.46
C MET A 805 6.54 -35.83 53.29
N VAL A 806 6.49 -34.98 54.27
CA VAL A 806 5.34 -34.75 55.15
C VAL A 806 5.18 -33.26 55.41
N ARG A 807 3.96 -32.83 55.72
CA ARG A 807 3.66 -31.45 56.11
C ARG A 807 2.78 -31.39 57.36
N LYS A 808 2.76 -30.26 58.03
CA LYS A 808 1.89 -29.98 59.16
C LYS A 808 0.47 -29.70 58.66
N ASP A 809 -0.52 -30.36 59.25
CA ASP A 809 -1.94 -30.17 58.95
C ASP A 809 -2.71 -30.01 60.28
N GLY A 810 -2.81 -28.77 60.78
CA GLY A 810 -3.33 -28.48 62.11
C GLY A 810 -2.48 -29.07 63.23
N GLY A 811 -3.01 -29.99 63.97
CA GLY A 811 -2.29 -30.77 65.01
C GLY A 811 -1.69 -32.09 64.50
N ASP A 812 -1.96 -32.47 63.29
CA ASP A 812 -1.53 -33.70 62.65
C ASP A 812 -0.42 -33.52 61.66
N ILE A 813 0.21 -34.60 61.21
CA ILE A 813 1.21 -34.63 60.13
C ILE A 813 0.62 -35.36 58.95
N ARG A 814 0.57 -34.72 57.80
CA ARG A 814 0.04 -35.27 56.55
C ARG A 814 1.16 -35.76 55.64
N VAL A 815 0.97 -36.93 55.07
CA VAL A 815 1.88 -37.50 54.06
C VAL A 815 1.72 -36.83 52.74
N GLU A 816 2.82 -36.38 52.13
CA GLU A 816 2.83 -35.77 50.82
C GLU A 816 2.65 -36.78 49.68
N PRO A 817 2.01 -36.38 48.53
CA PRO A 817 1.79 -37.25 47.37
C PRO A 817 3.06 -37.94 46.87
N THR A 818 4.19 -37.24 46.94
CA THR A 818 5.53 -37.77 46.55
C THR A 818 5.92 -39.00 47.38
N LEU A 819 5.67 -38.99 48.70
CA LEU A 819 5.95 -40.12 49.56
C LEU A 819 5.02 -41.30 49.24
N HIS A 820 3.76 -41.07 48.99
CA HIS A 820 2.82 -42.10 48.53
C HIS A 820 3.28 -42.79 47.25
N THR A 821 3.88 -42.03 46.31
CA THR A 821 4.45 -42.59 45.07
C THR A 821 5.61 -43.53 45.39
N ILE A 822 6.57 -43.08 46.23
CA ILE A 822 7.69 -43.89 46.65
C ILE A 822 7.18 -45.19 47.36
N LEU A 823 6.17 -45.07 48.20
CA LEU A 823 5.63 -46.23 48.93
C LEU A 823 4.90 -47.22 48.02
N ARG A 824 4.34 -46.77 46.87
CA ARG A 824 3.66 -47.66 45.87
C ARG A 824 4.71 -48.44 45.03
N GLU A 825 5.81 -47.83 44.70
CA GLU A 825 6.89 -48.44 43.89
C GLU A 825 7.59 -49.57 44.66
N HIS A 826 7.36 -49.72 45.97
CA HIS A 826 7.99 -50.73 46.89
C HIS A 826 7.02 -51.85 47.23
N LYS A 827 6.20 -52.36 46.33
CA LYS A 827 5.44 -53.59 46.54
C LYS A 827 6.27 -54.82 46.47
#